data_050c8fc745598e6615fd942d4c302f5b
#
_entry.id   050c8fc745598e6615fd942d4c302f5b
#
_cell.length_a   1.000
_cell.length_b   1.000
_cell.length_c   1.000
_cell.angle_alpha   90.00
_cell.angle_beta   90.00
_cell.angle_gamma   90.00
#
_symmetry.space_group_name_H-M   'P 1'
#
loop_
_entity.id
_entity.type
_entity.pdbx_description
1 polymer ?
#
loop_
_entity_poly.entity_id
_entity_poly.type
_entity_poly.pdbx_seq_one_letter_code
_entity_poly.pdbx_strand_id
1 'polypeptide(L)'
;MDTNANNNRESFEDQQVIFVDTHLIQKAVEGLQRAREEFQTLLEQAEGGDASVYYDLGVRYTEGDGTDKDPAQAARWFALASEDGDLRATDLLGRCYQSGAGVEKDEARAAELFEQAAEQDYAPAQCDLGLSYENGSGVEKDEARAAECYLQAAEQDYAPAQTNLAVCYFNGIGVDKDVECAHQWLEKAAEQKFPRALNILGDCHWDGTGVEQDRGEAARLYRQAAEQDYPPALCNLGLCYEHGDGVEQDKAKAVECYRKAAEQDYAPAMCNLAVCYLNGIGVEEDMAQAVAWFQKAVEGGSARAKSILGDIYLDGRGVEQDKEKALSLYRESAADGYLPAICSLGLCYETGDGVAEDKAQAVEWYTRAAEGGYAPAQTNLAYCFLTGIGMEAAPEKAIPWLEKAAEQGQARAQSLLGGCYRDGDGVEADAAQAAEWYGKAAKQNYPPAMCSLGLAFELGEGLTEDPAKAVYWYTKAAGEGYAPAMTNLAVCLLNGTGAERSAEEAVGWLEKAAEQEFPRAQGILGDLLLTGNGVPEDKARAVELYRAAAKGGYVPAMCDLGLCYENGDGVEEDLRHAVLWYRKSAEEGYAPGQCNLAVCYLNGNGVERDAAAAVWWLEKAAAQGNARAQSILGDLCRDGEGTEMDAARAFQLYTQAAEQGYPRAQCNLGYCYESGKGVKEDKARAVKLYRQAAEQGSSVGQCNLGYCMLKGIGIRPDPAQAVYWFQKAAEGGSGRAMCLLGDCYREGQGVEADAAQARTCYQKAIDLGFDAKEELKELDKAAPAGAAEQPKKKKSFLGRLFGK
;
A
#
# COMPACT_ATOMS: atom_id res chain seq x y z
N MET A 1 -1.93 -18.96 -69.63
CA MET A 1 -1.93 -20.43 -69.38
C MET A 1 -2.37 -20.56 -67.91
N ASP A 2 -3.61 -20.70 -67.81
CA ASP A 2 -4.44 -21.78 -67.30
C ASP A 2 -4.52 -21.75 -65.76
N THR A 3 -5.63 -21.25 -65.30
CA THR A 3 -6.90 -21.94 -64.90
C THR A 3 -6.81 -22.71 -63.61
N ASN A 4 -7.50 -22.36 -62.61
CA ASN A 4 -8.84 -22.71 -62.10
C ASN A 4 -9.02 -22.11 -60.68
N ALA A 5 -9.96 -21.31 -60.38
CA ALA A 5 -11.41 -21.47 -60.23
C ALA A 5 -11.83 -22.53 -59.17
N ASN A 6 -12.63 -22.02 -58.26
CA ASN A 6 -13.54 -22.71 -57.34
C ASN A 6 -13.00 -22.97 -55.93
N ASN A 7 -13.65 -22.66 -54.85
CA ASN A 7 -15.12 -22.46 -54.59
C ASN A 7 -15.28 -21.66 -53.34
N ASN A 8 -15.96 -20.57 -53.41
CA ASN A 8 -16.71 -19.97 -52.29
C ASN A 8 -17.85 -20.92 -51.95
N ARG A 9 -17.83 -21.49 -50.77
CA ARG A 9 -19.03 -21.96 -50.07
C ARG A 9 -19.15 -21.10 -48.82
N GLU A 10 -19.95 -20.05 -48.96
CA GLU A 10 -20.55 -19.40 -47.83
C GLU A 10 -21.44 -20.43 -47.13
N SER A 11 -21.08 -20.78 -45.91
CA SER A 11 -21.96 -21.52 -45.01
C SER A 11 -22.99 -20.53 -44.52
N PHE A 12 -24.19 -20.70 -44.90
CA PHE A 12 -25.38 -20.15 -44.25
C PHE A 12 -25.50 -20.88 -42.92
N GLU A 13 -25.05 -20.24 -41.86
CA GLU A 13 -25.25 -20.71 -40.48
C GLU A 13 -26.47 -20.01 -39.89
N ASP A 14 -27.37 -20.87 -39.42
CA ASP A 14 -28.34 -20.72 -38.36
C ASP A 14 -29.17 -19.43 -38.27
N GLN A 15 -30.11 -19.30 -39.19
CA GLN A 15 -31.39 -18.74 -38.79
C GLN A 15 -32.04 -19.78 -37.85
N GLN A 16 -31.99 -19.53 -36.54
CA GLN A 16 -32.90 -20.17 -35.61
C GLN A 16 -34.32 -19.89 -36.08
N VAL A 17 -34.90 -20.88 -36.75
CA VAL A 17 -36.33 -20.88 -37.03
C VAL A 17 -37.02 -21.04 -35.66
N ILE A 18 -37.46 -19.92 -35.10
CA ILE A 18 -38.35 -19.91 -33.96
C ILE A 18 -39.61 -20.63 -34.44
N PHE A 19 -39.78 -21.90 -34.06
CA PHE A 19 -41.04 -22.61 -34.17
C PHE A 19 -42.04 -21.90 -33.24
N VAL A 20 -42.68 -20.86 -33.73
CA VAL A 20 -43.79 -20.25 -33.01
C VAL A 20 -44.93 -21.23 -33.08
N ASP A 21 -45.33 -21.73 -31.90
CA ASP A 21 -46.43 -22.66 -31.78
C ASP A 21 -47.70 -21.95 -32.33
N THR A 22 -48.12 -22.37 -33.53
CA THR A 22 -49.30 -21.83 -34.21
C THR A 22 -50.55 -21.91 -33.35
N HIS A 23 -50.62 -22.88 -32.41
CA HIS A 23 -51.73 -23.03 -31.51
C HIS A 23 -51.73 -21.93 -30.43
N LEU A 24 -50.58 -21.54 -29.94
CA LEU A 24 -50.40 -20.41 -29.00
C LEU A 24 -50.74 -19.07 -29.66
N ILE A 25 -50.35 -18.86 -30.92
CA ILE A 25 -50.72 -17.66 -31.69
C ILE A 25 -52.23 -17.63 -31.90
N GLN A 26 -52.83 -18.74 -32.28
CA GLN A 26 -54.28 -18.83 -32.51
C GLN A 26 -55.07 -18.54 -31.22
N LYS A 27 -54.62 -19.09 -30.08
CA LYS A 27 -55.22 -18.84 -28.78
C LYS A 27 -55.07 -17.37 -28.35
N ALA A 28 -53.94 -16.74 -28.60
CA ALA A 28 -53.73 -15.33 -28.33
C ALA A 28 -54.62 -14.43 -29.21
N VAL A 29 -54.75 -14.75 -30.52
CA VAL A 29 -55.65 -14.04 -31.44
C VAL A 29 -57.11 -14.15 -31.02
N GLU A 30 -57.56 -15.37 -30.63
CA GLU A 30 -58.92 -15.58 -30.11
C GLU A 30 -59.15 -14.80 -28.81
N GLY A 31 -58.12 -14.72 -27.91
CA GLY A 31 -58.16 -13.88 -26.70
C GLY A 31 -58.31 -12.40 -27.02
N LEU A 32 -57.51 -11.85 -27.97
CA LEU A 32 -57.60 -10.46 -28.39
C LEU A 32 -58.94 -10.13 -29.06
N GLN A 33 -59.49 -11.05 -29.84
CA GLN A 33 -60.79 -10.87 -30.45
C GLN A 33 -61.91 -10.80 -29.40
N ARG A 34 -61.85 -11.68 -28.37
CA ARG A 34 -62.80 -11.67 -27.27
C ARG A 34 -62.72 -10.36 -26.47
N ALA A 35 -61.50 -9.93 -26.14
CA ALA A 35 -61.30 -8.68 -25.41
C ALA A 35 -61.86 -7.48 -26.18
N ARG A 36 -61.72 -7.46 -27.52
CA ARG A 36 -62.35 -6.43 -28.40
C ARG A 36 -63.84 -6.47 -28.40
N GLU A 37 -64.46 -7.67 -28.45
CA GLU A 37 -65.90 -7.82 -28.39
C GLU A 37 -66.48 -7.39 -27.04
N GLU A 38 -65.83 -7.74 -25.95
CA GLU A 38 -66.21 -7.33 -24.60
C GLU A 38 -66.06 -5.79 -24.45
N PHE A 39 -64.98 -5.20 -24.91
CA PHE A 39 -64.78 -3.75 -24.89
C PHE A 39 -65.87 -3.02 -25.68
N GLN A 40 -66.22 -3.50 -26.88
CA GLN A 40 -67.28 -2.90 -27.70
C GLN A 40 -68.65 -2.98 -27.03
N THR A 41 -68.94 -4.11 -26.34
CA THR A 41 -70.18 -4.28 -25.57
C THR A 41 -70.27 -3.27 -24.42
N LEU A 42 -69.17 -3.08 -23.67
CA LEU A 42 -69.08 -2.10 -22.59
C LEU A 42 -69.25 -0.66 -23.14
N LEU A 43 -68.63 -0.36 -24.27
CA LEU A 43 -68.74 0.95 -24.89
C LEU A 43 -70.20 1.26 -25.32
N GLU A 44 -70.91 0.29 -25.93
CA GLU A 44 -72.36 0.42 -26.31
C GLU A 44 -73.23 0.58 -25.06
N GLN A 45 -72.94 -0.12 -23.96
CA GLN A 45 -73.64 0.07 -22.70
C GLN A 45 -73.44 1.45 -22.11
N ALA A 46 -72.20 1.94 -22.13
CA ALA A 46 -71.86 3.26 -21.65
C ALA A 46 -72.49 4.38 -22.50
N GLU A 47 -72.53 4.24 -23.84
CA GLU A 47 -73.23 5.15 -24.75
C GLU A 47 -74.74 5.13 -24.54
N GLY A 48 -75.26 3.99 -24.06
CA GLY A 48 -76.63 3.82 -23.60
C GLY A 48 -76.94 4.48 -22.27
N GLY A 49 -75.95 5.00 -21.56
CA GLY A 49 -76.04 5.68 -20.25
C GLY A 49 -75.90 4.75 -19.04
N ASP A 50 -75.39 3.54 -19.22
CA ASP A 50 -75.08 2.66 -18.09
C ASP A 50 -73.82 3.04 -17.36
N ALA A 51 -73.94 3.79 -16.28
CA ALA A 51 -72.82 4.27 -15.49
C ALA A 51 -72.01 3.14 -14.82
N SER A 52 -72.62 1.96 -14.63
CA SER A 52 -71.93 0.82 -13.96
C SER A 52 -70.68 0.32 -14.73
N VAL A 53 -70.54 0.65 -16.03
CA VAL A 53 -69.44 0.20 -16.87
C VAL A 53 -68.38 1.27 -17.10
N TYR A 54 -68.58 2.52 -16.63
CA TYR A 54 -67.63 3.63 -16.85
C TYR A 54 -66.25 3.37 -16.25
N TYR A 55 -66.19 2.86 -15.06
CA TYR A 55 -64.94 2.45 -14.41
C TYR A 55 -64.16 1.43 -15.26
N ASP A 56 -64.84 0.36 -15.66
CA ASP A 56 -64.22 -0.74 -16.43
C ASP A 56 -63.69 -0.24 -17.79
N LEU A 57 -64.40 0.68 -18.45
CA LEU A 57 -63.95 1.31 -19.69
C LEU A 57 -62.69 2.16 -19.44
N GLY A 58 -62.66 2.92 -18.37
CA GLY A 58 -61.48 3.69 -17.98
C GLY A 58 -60.25 2.77 -17.78
N VAL A 59 -60.43 1.65 -17.08
CA VAL A 59 -59.35 0.66 -16.86
C VAL A 59 -58.88 0.05 -18.21
N ARG A 60 -59.81 -0.35 -19.10
CA ARG A 60 -59.46 -0.94 -20.38
C ARG A 60 -58.69 0.04 -21.32
N TYR A 61 -59.02 1.33 -21.29
CA TYR A 61 -58.23 2.36 -22.01
C TYR A 61 -56.86 2.60 -21.38
N THR A 62 -56.71 2.41 -20.07
CA THR A 62 -55.43 2.50 -19.36
C THR A 62 -54.52 1.32 -19.73
N GLU A 63 -55.05 0.12 -19.76
CA GLU A 63 -54.34 -1.15 -19.95
C GLU A 63 -54.13 -1.46 -21.46
N GLY A 64 -55.01 -0.97 -22.33
CA GLY A 64 -55.09 -1.34 -23.75
C GLY A 64 -55.77 -2.70 -23.96
N ASP A 65 -56.71 -3.08 -23.07
CA ASP A 65 -57.41 -4.35 -23.17
C ASP A 65 -58.65 -4.25 -24.07
N GLY A 66 -58.57 -4.87 -25.23
CA GLY A 66 -59.58 -4.80 -26.29
C GLY A 66 -59.55 -3.49 -27.08
N THR A 67 -58.73 -2.52 -26.75
CA THR A 67 -58.57 -1.24 -27.43
C THR A 67 -57.08 -0.80 -27.41
N ASP A 68 -56.73 0.23 -28.11
CA ASP A 68 -55.40 0.87 -27.95
C ASP A 68 -55.40 1.68 -26.65
N LYS A 69 -54.24 1.74 -25.99
CA LYS A 69 -54.07 2.61 -24.80
C LYS A 69 -54.36 4.05 -25.15
N ASP A 70 -55.30 4.64 -24.44
CA ASP A 70 -55.65 6.06 -24.59
C ASP A 70 -55.90 6.67 -23.19
N PRO A 71 -54.86 7.30 -22.60
CA PRO A 71 -54.95 7.92 -21.27
C PRO A 71 -56.05 9.03 -21.22
N ALA A 72 -56.28 9.74 -22.35
CA ALA A 72 -57.28 10.79 -22.35
C ALA A 72 -58.72 10.26 -22.30
N GLN A 73 -59.00 9.14 -23.00
CA GLN A 73 -60.26 8.44 -22.86
C GLN A 73 -60.40 7.80 -21.48
N ALA A 74 -59.34 7.20 -20.93
CA ALA A 74 -59.32 6.65 -19.58
C ALA A 74 -59.73 7.72 -18.55
N ALA A 75 -59.08 8.87 -18.55
CA ALA A 75 -59.38 9.96 -17.62
C ALA A 75 -60.81 10.48 -17.78
N ARG A 76 -61.35 10.56 -19.05
CA ARG A 76 -62.72 10.94 -19.31
C ARG A 76 -63.72 9.95 -18.71
N TRP A 77 -63.49 8.66 -18.86
CA TRP A 77 -64.40 7.63 -18.31
C TRP A 77 -64.33 7.58 -16.79
N PHE A 78 -63.12 7.74 -16.20
CA PHE A 78 -62.96 7.87 -14.76
C PHE A 78 -63.69 9.12 -14.24
N ALA A 79 -63.65 10.25 -14.96
CA ALA A 79 -64.40 11.42 -14.54
C ALA A 79 -65.92 11.16 -14.51
N LEU A 80 -66.47 10.52 -15.54
CA LEU A 80 -67.89 10.13 -15.58
C LEU A 80 -68.27 9.15 -14.47
N ALA A 81 -67.44 8.16 -14.21
CA ALA A 81 -67.65 7.22 -13.08
C ALA A 81 -67.55 7.88 -11.70
N SER A 82 -66.63 8.84 -11.56
CA SER A 82 -66.49 9.65 -10.34
C SER A 82 -67.68 10.53 -10.09
N GLU A 83 -68.26 11.16 -11.15
CA GLU A 83 -69.49 11.94 -11.07
C GLU A 83 -70.71 11.06 -10.64
N ASP A 84 -70.66 9.77 -10.99
CA ASP A 84 -71.71 8.80 -10.56
C ASP A 84 -71.42 8.22 -9.16
N GLY A 85 -70.34 8.60 -8.50
CA GLY A 85 -70.00 8.26 -7.15
C GLY A 85 -69.09 7.01 -6.98
N ASP A 86 -68.44 6.54 -8.05
CA ASP A 86 -67.47 5.44 -7.93
C ASP A 86 -66.14 5.96 -7.34
N LEU A 87 -65.90 5.61 -6.09
CA LEU A 87 -64.68 6.03 -5.35
C LEU A 87 -63.39 5.49 -5.96
N ARG A 88 -63.43 4.32 -6.61
CA ARG A 88 -62.27 3.75 -7.35
C ARG A 88 -61.90 4.64 -8.53
N ALA A 89 -62.91 5.10 -9.25
CA ALA A 89 -62.71 6.00 -10.39
C ALA A 89 -62.24 7.40 -9.94
N THR A 90 -62.78 7.88 -8.81
CA THR A 90 -62.35 9.14 -8.19
C THR A 90 -60.87 9.11 -7.85
N ASP A 91 -60.40 8.03 -7.25
CA ASP A 91 -58.96 7.82 -6.91
C ASP A 91 -58.11 7.74 -8.19
N LEU A 92 -58.51 6.93 -9.19
CA LEU A 92 -57.76 6.83 -10.45
C LEU A 92 -57.73 8.12 -11.25
N LEU A 93 -58.83 8.91 -11.22
CA LEU A 93 -58.83 10.25 -11.82
C LEU A 93 -57.87 11.19 -11.10
N GLY A 94 -57.79 11.12 -9.76
CA GLY A 94 -56.79 11.82 -8.96
C GLY A 94 -55.33 11.50 -9.41
N ARG A 95 -55.05 10.22 -9.60
CA ARG A 95 -53.74 9.76 -10.14
C ARG A 95 -53.47 10.25 -11.57
N CYS A 96 -54.54 10.34 -12.41
CA CYS A 96 -54.40 10.94 -13.73
C CYS A 96 -53.98 12.42 -13.66
N TYR A 97 -54.59 13.23 -12.78
CA TYR A 97 -54.20 14.62 -12.56
C TYR A 97 -52.82 14.77 -11.94
N GLN A 98 -52.46 13.88 -11.02
CA GLN A 98 -51.14 13.87 -10.35
C GLN A 98 -50.01 13.63 -11.36
N SER A 99 -50.18 12.65 -12.27
CA SER A 99 -49.19 12.28 -13.28
C SER A 99 -49.26 13.09 -14.57
N GLY A 100 -50.41 13.71 -14.87
CA GLY A 100 -50.68 14.32 -16.19
C GLY A 100 -51.08 13.28 -17.25
N ALA A 101 -51.49 12.07 -16.84
CA ALA A 101 -51.86 11.01 -17.77
C ALA A 101 -53.25 11.28 -18.39
N GLY A 102 -53.31 11.74 -19.65
CA GLY A 102 -54.53 12.00 -20.39
C GLY A 102 -55.22 13.33 -20.04
N VAL A 103 -54.72 14.03 -19.02
CA VAL A 103 -55.18 15.34 -18.55
C VAL A 103 -53.98 16.22 -18.27
N GLU A 104 -54.17 17.55 -18.25
CA GLU A 104 -53.11 18.44 -17.80
C GLU A 104 -52.81 18.19 -16.33
N LYS A 105 -51.51 18.11 -16.00
CA LYS A 105 -51.04 17.82 -14.62
C LYS A 105 -51.56 18.92 -13.68
N ASP A 106 -52.31 18.51 -12.66
CA ASP A 106 -52.86 19.38 -11.62
C ASP A 106 -52.86 18.66 -10.26
N GLU A 107 -51.80 18.87 -9.51
CA GLU A 107 -51.59 18.23 -8.20
C GLU A 107 -52.66 18.68 -7.17
N ALA A 108 -53.11 19.94 -7.25
CA ALA A 108 -54.16 20.44 -6.33
C ALA A 108 -55.48 19.70 -6.58
N ARG A 109 -55.84 19.54 -7.87
CA ARG A 109 -57.04 18.81 -8.28
C ARG A 109 -56.96 17.33 -7.93
N ALA A 110 -55.78 16.72 -8.02
CA ALA A 110 -55.53 15.34 -7.57
C ALA A 110 -55.79 15.18 -6.08
N ALA A 111 -55.24 16.08 -5.26
CA ALA A 111 -55.41 16.07 -3.81
C ALA A 111 -56.88 16.27 -3.40
N GLU A 112 -57.63 17.15 -4.06
CA GLU A 112 -59.09 17.30 -3.83
C GLU A 112 -59.84 16.00 -4.12
N LEU A 113 -59.52 15.29 -5.20
CA LEU A 113 -60.18 14.01 -5.54
C LEU A 113 -59.79 12.90 -4.54
N PHE A 114 -58.55 12.84 -4.09
CA PHE A 114 -58.14 11.91 -3.07
C PHE A 114 -58.84 12.22 -1.73
N GLU A 115 -58.95 13.50 -1.34
CA GLU A 115 -59.70 13.91 -0.15
C GLU A 115 -61.18 13.51 -0.22
N GLN A 116 -61.82 13.75 -1.37
CA GLN A 116 -63.22 13.40 -1.62
C GLN A 116 -63.49 11.87 -1.46
N ALA A 117 -62.57 11.01 -1.92
CA ALA A 117 -62.71 9.57 -1.80
C ALA A 117 -62.29 9.08 -0.41
N ALA A 118 -61.27 9.73 0.20
CA ALA A 118 -60.77 9.42 1.55
C ALA A 118 -61.80 9.72 2.63
N GLU A 119 -62.60 10.80 2.51
CA GLU A 119 -63.69 11.15 3.39
C GLU A 119 -64.80 10.09 3.42
N GLN A 120 -64.88 9.25 2.39
CA GLN A 120 -65.84 8.11 2.27
C GLN A 120 -65.14 6.77 2.62
N ASP A 121 -64.11 6.81 3.44
CA ASP A 121 -63.33 5.67 3.92
C ASP A 121 -62.74 4.77 2.81
N TYR A 122 -62.38 5.32 1.63
CA TYR A 122 -61.73 4.56 0.59
C TYR A 122 -60.21 4.47 0.84
N ALA A 123 -59.76 3.33 1.32
CA ALA A 123 -58.36 3.13 1.76
C ALA A 123 -57.29 3.46 0.74
N PRO A 124 -57.40 3.16 -0.59
CA PRO A 124 -56.42 3.59 -1.57
C PRO A 124 -56.26 5.13 -1.64
N ALA A 125 -57.42 5.86 -1.66
CA ALA A 125 -57.39 7.31 -1.69
C ALA A 125 -56.84 7.94 -0.40
N GLN A 126 -57.14 7.35 0.77
CA GLN A 126 -56.49 7.76 2.03
C GLN A 126 -54.97 7.62 1.95
N CYS A 127 -54.49 6.52 1.35
CA CYS A 127 -53.06 6.31 1.15
C CYS A 127 -52.43 7.37 0.19
N ASP A 128 -53.11 7.67 -0.94
CA ASP A 128 -52.63 8.64 -1.92
C ASP A 128 -52.71 10.09 -1.41
N LEU A 129 -53.72 10.39 -0.58
CA LEU A 129 -53.82 11.64 0.16
C LEU A 129 -52.65 11.78 1.17
N GLY A 130 -52.30 10.69 1.87
CA GLY A 130 -51.15 10.59 2.76
C GLY A 130 -49.85 10.92 2.02
N LEU A 131 -49.65 10.33 0.82
CA LEU A 131 -48.50 10.63 -0.05
C LEU A 131 -48.49 12.11 -0.49
N SER A 132 -49.68 12.68 -0.75
CA SER A 132 -49.80 14.11 -1.12
C SER A 132 -49.38 15.02 0.02
N TYR A 133 -49.77 14.74 1.28
CA TYR A 133 -49.28 15.48 2.45
C TYR A 133 -47.79 15.29 2.74
N GLU A 134 -47.29 14.07 2.59
CA GLU A 134 -45.88 13.75 2.82
C GLU A 134 -44.96 14.54 1.86
N ASN A 135 -45.32 14.62 0.59
CA ASN A 135 -44.53 15.28 -0.44
C ASN A 135 -44.85 16.77 -0.62
N GLY A 136 -45.98 17.25 -0.11
CA GLY A 136 -46.48 18.61 -0.39
C GLY A 136 -47.04 18.74 -1.81
N SER A 137 -47.54 17.64 -2.41
CA SER A 137 -48.05 17.61 -3.77
C SER A 137 -49.53 18.04 -3.82
N GLY A 138 -49.79 19.27 -4.25
CA GLY A 138 -51.15 19.85 -4.34
C GLY A 138 -51.71 20.32 -3.00
N VAL A 139 -51.04 20.03 -1.88
CA VAL A 139 -51.38 20.44 -0.53
C VAL A 139 -50.10 20.92 0.20
N GLU A 140 -50.26 21.68 1.26
CA GLU A 140 -49.10 22.02 2.12
C GLU A 140 -48.55 20.77 2.78
N LYS A 141 -47.24 20.61 2.75
CA LYS A 141 -46.58 19.45 3.39
C LYS A 141 -46.93 19.36 4.86
N ASP A 142 -47.48 18.21 5.28
CA ASP A 142 -47.86 17.93 6.66
C ASP A 142 -47.64 16.46 6.97
N GLU A 143 -46.50 16.17 7.58
CA GLU A 143 -46.10 14.79 7.90
C GLU A 143 -47.02 14.10 8.93
N ALA A 144 -47.60 14.87 9.84
CA ALA A 144 -48.55 14.32 10.84
C ALA A 144 -49.86 13.89 10.18
N ARG A 145 -50.40 14.73 9.27
CA ARG A 145 -51.56 14.36 8.47
C ARG A 145 -51.31 13.18 7.55
N ALA A 146 -50.08 13.11 6.96
CA ALA A 146 -49.70 11.98 6.14
C ALA A 146 -49.79 10.66 6.93
N ALA A 147 -49.20 10.65 8.13
CA ALA A 147 -49.24 9.47 9.00
C ALA A 147 -50.66 9.10 9.47
N GLU A 148 -51.53 10.10 9.71
CA GLU A 148 -52.93 9.87 10.05
C GLU A 148 -53.70 9.22 8.88
N CYS A 149 -53.51 9.71 7.64
CA CYS A 149 -54.11 9.13 6.45
C CYS A 149 -53.64 7.67 6.22
N TYR A 150 -52.32 7.44 6.41
CA TYR A 150 -51.79 6.08 6.31
C TYR A 150 -52.37 5.15 7.40
N LEU A 151 -52.56 5.64 8.63
CA LEU A 151 -53.16 4.86 9.72
C LEU A 151 -54.60 4.46 9.38
N GLN A 152 -55.41 5.41 8.90
CA GLN A 152 -56.79 5.14 8.51
C GLN A 152 -56.88 4.05 7.43
N ALA A 153 -56.03 4.12 6.41
CA ALA A 153 -55.98 3.11 5.35
C ALA A 153 -55.39 1.77 5.83
N ALA A 154 -54.40 1.81 6.73
CA ALA A 154 -53.73 0.62 7.28
C ALA A 154 -54.68 -0.20 8.20
N GLU A 155 -55.56 0.49 8.94
CA GLU A 155 -56.61 -0.16 9.77
C GLU A 155 -57.67 -0.89 8.95
N GLN A 156 -57.76 -0.55 7.65
CA GLN A 156 -58.63 -1.24 6.67
C GLN A 156 -57.87 -2.36 5.94
N ASP A 157 -56.75 -2.85 6.48
CA ASP A 157 -55.89 -3.91 5.91
C ASP A 157 -55.33 -3.56 4.52
N TYR A 158 -55.15 -2.28 4.18
CA TYR A 158 -54.53 -1.88 2.93
C TYR A 158 -53.00 -1.93 3.02
N ALA A 159 -52.40 -2.96 2.44
CA ALA A 159 -50.95 -3.26 2.56
C ALA A 159 -50.00 -2.12 2.15
N PRO A 160 -50.27 -1.33 1.08
CA PRO A 160 -49.45 -0.17 0.76
C PRO A 160 -49.38 0.87 1.89
N ALA A 161 -50.54 1.15 2.52
CA ALA A 161 -50.59 2.12 3.64
C ALA A 161 -49.94 1.53 4.91
N GLN A 162 -50.13 0.25 5.19
CA GLN A 162 -49.43 -0.43 6.30
C GLN A 162 -47.89 -0.29 6.12
N THR A 163 -47.40 -0.44 4.90
CA THR A 163 -45.97 -0.29 4.60
C THR A 163 -45.53 1.16 4.76
N ASN A 164 -46.27 2.13 4.27
CA ASN A 164 -45.93 3.56 4.42
C ASN A 164 -45.93 4.00 5.88
N LEU A 165 -46.96 3.57 6.65
CA LEU A 165 -47.04 3.84 8.09
C LEU A 165 -45.85 3.23 8.86
N ALA A 166 -45.44 2.03 8.50
CA ALA A 166 -44.26 1.40 9.08
C ALA A 166 -42.98 2.23 8.81
N VAL A 167 -42.85 2.76 7.60
CA VAL A 167 -41.72 3.66 7.27
C VAL A 167 -41.78 4.96 8.07
N CYS A 168 -42.99 5.51 8.32
CA CYS A 168 -43.17 6.66 9.20
C CYS A 168 -42.69 6.36 10.63
N TYR A 169 -43.06 5.22 11.21
CA TYR A 169 -42.63 4.81 12.55
C TYR A 169 -41.12 4.52 12.62
N PHE A 170 -40.49 3.95 11.57
CA PHE A 170 -39.03 3.74 11.54
C PHE A 170 -38.25 5.03 11.58
N ASN A 171 -38.72 6.05 10.87
CA ASN A 171 -38.00 7.31 10.69
C ASN A 171 -38.46 8.44 11.62
N GLY A 172 -39.61 8.27 12.30
CA GLY A 172 -40.20 9.35 13.10
C GLY A 172 -40.83 10.45 12.23
N ILE A 173 -41.42 10.08 11.07
CA ILE A 173 -42.06 11.04 10.12
C ILE A 173 -43.50 11.21 10.53
N GLY A 174 -43.86 12.38 11.07
CA GLY A 174 -45.23 12.70 11.51
C GLY A 174 -45.71 11.94 12.74
N VAL A 175 -44.94 10.99 13.24
CA VAL A 175 -45.17 10.19 14.44
C VAL A 175 -43.89 10.02 15.23
N ASP A 176 -43.99 9.73 16.53
CA ASP A 176 -42.79 9.37 17.31
C ASP A 176 -42.18 8.06 16.76
N LYS A 177 -40.84 8.02 16.71
CA LYS A 177 -40.13 6.84 16.24
C LYS A 177 -40.45 5.61 17.13
N ASP A 178 -41.02 4.57 16.53
CA ASP A 178 -41.35 3.32 17.19
C ASP A 178 -41.09 2.13 16.27
N VAL A 179 -39.95 1.48 16.50
CA VAL A 179 -39.48 0.37 15.66
C VAL A 179 -40.36 -0.87 15.83
N GLU A 180 -40.93 -1.09 17.03
CA GLU A 180 -41.81 -2.23 17.31
C GLU A 180 -43.16 -2.10 16.58
N CYS A 181 -43.78 -0.92 16.65
CA CYS A 181 -44.99 -0.62 15.87
C CYS A 181 -44.71 -0.73 14.35
N ALA A 182 -43.58 -0.29 13.87
CA ALA A 182 -43.22 -0.40 12.47
C ALA A 182 -43.19 -1.87 12.00
N HIS A 183 -42.55 -2.76 12.78
CA HIS A 183 -42.54 -4.20 12.48
C HIS A 183 -43.93 -4.81 12.44
N GLN A 184 -44.78 -4.50 13.40
CA GLN A 184 -46.13 -5.04 13.43
C GLN A 184 -46.93 -4.69 12.17
N TRP A 185 -46.75 -3.47 11.64
CA TRP A 185 -47.42 -3.07 10.40
C TRP A 185 -46.80 -3.73 9.16
N LEU A 186 -45.45 -3.88 9.15
CA LEU A 186 -44.78 -4.59 8.06
C LEU A 186 -45.14 -6.06 7.99
N GLU A 187 -45.26 -6.75 9.14
CA GLU A 187 -45.69 -8.15 9.22
C GLU A 187 -47.07 -8.31 8.63
N LYS A 188 -48.05 -7.45 8.99
CA LYS A 188 -49.40 -7.47 8.40
C LYS A 188 -49.39 -7.31 6.87
N ALA A 189 -48.59 -6.35 6.36
CA ALA A 189 -48.46 -6.15 4.92
C ALA A 189 -47.73 -7.33 4.23
N ALA A 190 -46.75 -7.94 4.90
CA ALA A 190 -46.05 -9.13 4.43
C ALA A 190 -46.91 -10.40 4.40
N GLU A 191 -47.84 -10.58 5.37
CA GLU A 191 -48.83 -11.65 5.35
C GLU A 191 -49.68 -11.57 4.09
N GLN A 192 -49.98 -10.37 3.61
CA GLN A 192 -50.68 -10.12 2.33
C GLN A 192 -49.74 -10.30 1.12
N LYS A 193 -48.49 -10.71 1.33
CA LYS A 193 -47.44 -10.88 0.30
C LYS A 193 -47.15 -9.60 -0.46
N PHE A 194 -47.30 -8.41 0.14
CA PHE A 194 -47.00 -7.16 -0.53
C PHE A 194 -45.48 -7.02 -0.73
N PRO A 195 -44.99 -6.91 -1.99
CA PRO A 195 -43.57 -7.08 -2.29
C PRO A 195 -42.68 -6.06 -1.59
N ARG A 196 -43.12 -4.79 -1.49
CA ARG A 196 -42.37 -3.73 -0.82
C ARG A 196 -42.23 -4.01 0.68
N ALA A 197 -43.33 -4.49 1.33
CA ALA A 197 -43.25 -4.85 2.74
C ALA A 197 -42.30 -6.03 3.00
N LEU A 198 -42.38 -7.07 2.16
CA LEU A 198 -41.48 -8.22 2.21
C LEU A 198 -40.02 -7.79 2.07
N ASN A 199 -39.73 -6.87 1.14
CA ASN A 199 -38.37 -6.35 0.95
C ASN A 199 -37.88 -5.59 2.20
N ILE A 200 -38.67 -4.63 2.71
CA ILE A 200 -38.28 -3.84 3.90
C ILE A 200 -38.12 -4.74 5.14
N LEU A 201 -39.01 -5.72 5.33
CA LEU A 201 -38.87 -6.68 6.41
C LEU A 201 -37.63 -7.54 6.26
N GLY A 202 -37.27 -7.88 5.00
CA GLY A 202 -35.97 -8.49 4.66
C GLY A 202 -34.79 -7.62 5.04
N ASP A 203 -34.84 -6.32 4.77
CA ASP A 203 -33.79 -5.36 5.17
C ASP A 203 -33.66 -5.31 6.71
N CYS A 204 -34.77 -5.34 7.45
CA CYS A 204 -34.72 -5.38 8.92
C CYS A 204 -34.03 -6.65 9.46
N HIS A 205 -34.34 -7.83 8.91
CA HIS A 205 -33.63 -9.06 9.27
C HIS A 205 -32.16 -9.08 8.80
N TRP A 206 -31.86 -8.38 7.71
CA TRP A 206 -30.48 -8.25 7.23
C TRP A 206 -29.60 -7.45 8.19
N ASP A 207 -30.10 -6.33 8.68
CA ASP A 207 -29.35 -5.39 9.53
C ASP A 207 -29.55 -5.64 11.03
N GLY A 208 -30.57 -6.40 11.42
CA GLY A 208 -31.00 -6.57 12.81
C GLY A 208 -31.76 -5.37 13.36
N THR A 209 -32.38 -4.55 12.50
CA THR A 209 -33.13 -3.35 12.90
C THR A 209 -34.45 -3.78 13.55
N GLY A 210 -34.56 -3.72 14.89
CA GLY A 210 -35.72 -4.06 15.68
C GLY A 210 -36.03 -5.55 15.80
N VAL A 211 -35.26 -6.40 15.15
CA VAL A 211 -35.34 -7.87 15.19
C VAL A 211 -33.94 -8.46 15.30
N GLU A 212 -33.85 -9.73 15.70
CA GLU A 212 -32.56 -10.43 15.64
C GLU A 212 -32.10 -10.55 14.18
N GLN A 213 -30.81 -10.27 13.93
CA GLN A 213 -30.25 -10.41 12.61
C GLN A 213 -30.33 -11.85 12.12
N ASP A 214 -31.00 -12.07 11.01
CA ASP A 214 -31.13 -13.39 10.36
C ASP A 214 -31.08 -13.24 8.83
N ARG A 215 -29.89 -13.47 8.27
CA ARG A 215 -29.68 -13.38 6.81
C ARG A 215 -30.43 -14.45 6.03
N GLY A 216 -30.70 -15.59 6.64
CA GLY A 216 -31.50 -16.66 6.03
C GLY A 216 -32.94 -16.23 5.84
N GLU A 217 -33.52 -15.63 6.87
CA GLU A 217 -34.89 -15.07 6.83
C GLU A 217 -34.98 -13.88 5.87
N ALA A 218 -33.96 -12.98 5.87
CA ALA A 218 -33.86 -11.89 4.92
C ALA A 218 -33.89 -12.39 3.46
N ALA A 219 -33.04 -13.36 3.13
CA ALA A 219 -33.01 -13.96 1.80
C ALA A 219 -34.32 -14.65 1.40
N ARG A 220 -35.03 -15.27 2.37
CA ARG A 220 -36.36 -15.89 2.15
C ARG A 220 -37.40 -14.82 1.78
N LEU A 221 -37.41 -13.70 2.49
CA LEU A 221 -38.35 -12.59 2.26
C LEU A 221 -38.06 -11.90 0.92
N TYR A 222 -36.79 -11.63 0.61
CA TYR A 222 -36.42 -11.10 -0.70
C TYR A 222 -36.86 -12.02 -1.84
N ARG A 223 -36.71 -13.35 -1.68
CA ARG A 223 -37.14 -14.30 -2.70
C ARG A 223 -38.66 -14.23 -2.93
N GLN A 224 -39.45 -14.13 -1.87
CA GLN A 224 -40.92 -14.00 -2.00
C GLN A 224 -41.33 -12.71 -2.73
N ALA A 225 -40.63 -11.61 -2.50
CA ALA A 225 -40.87 -10.36 -3.25
C ALA A 225 -40.34 -10.44 -4.68
N ALA A 226 -39.19 -11.09 -4.90
CA ALA A 226 -38.58 -11.29 -6.22
C ALA A 226 -39.42 -12.23 -7.12
N GLU A 227 -40.19 -13.19 -6.56
CA GLU A 227 -41.14 -14.02 -7.28
C GLU A 227 -42.30 -13.20 -7.89
N GLN A 228 -42.49 -11.97 -7.43
CA GLN A 228 -43.45 -11.00 -7.96
C GLN A 228 -42.78 -9.96 -8.83
N ASP A 229 -41.56 -10.25 -9.32
CA ASP A 229 -40.73 -9.37 -10.17
C ASP A 229 -40.43 -7.97 -9.56
N TYR A 230 -40.38 -7.84 -8.21
CA TYR A 230 -40.12 -6.59 -7.53
C TYR A 230 -38.63 -6.24 -7.65
N PRO A 231 -38.23 -5.17 -8.37
CA PRO A 231 -36.83 -4.91 -8.71
C PRO A 231 -35.87 -4.72 -7.51
N PRO A 232 -36.25 -4.00 -6.41
CA PRO A 232 -35.40 -3.90 -5.24
C PRO A 232 -35.09 -5.26 -4.61
N ALA A 233 -36.11 -6.13 -4.49
CA ALA A 233 -35.92 -7.46 -3.91
C ALA A 233 -35.10 -8.40 -4.81
N LEU A 234 -35.29 -8.31 -6.14
CA LEU A 234 -34.40 -9.00 -7.09
C LEU A 234 -32.96 -8.57 -6.90
N CYS A 235 -32.71 -7.26 -6.72
CA CYS A 235 -31.36 -6.74 -6.47
C CYS A 235 -30.78 -7.27 -5.14
N ASN A 236 -31.55 -7.21 -4.05
CA ASN A 236 -31.13 -7.69 -2.72
C ASN A 236 -30.91 -9.21 -2.71
N LEU A 237 -31.78 -9.98 -3.36
CA LEU A 237 -31.60 -11.43 -3.53
C LEU A 237 -30.34 -11.74 -4.36
N GLY A 238 -30.05 -10.93 -5.37
CA GLY A 238 -28.82 -11.02 -6.14
C GLY A 238 -27.58 -10.84 -5.25
N LEU A 239 -27.57 -9.85 -4.34
CA LEU A 239 -26.50 -9.67 -3.35
C LEU A 239 -26.37 -10.89 -2.42
N CYS A 240 -27.49 -11.45 -1.95
CA CYS A 240 -27.47 -12.68 -1.16
C CYS A 240 -26.77 -13.84 -1.90
N TYR A 241 -27.10 -14.06 -3.18
CA TYR A 241 -26.46 -15.09 -3.99
C TYR A 241 -25.00 -14.79 -4.31
N GLU A 242 -24.64 -13.52 -4.52
CA GLU A 242 -23.25 -13.12 -4.83
C GLU A 242 -22.31 -13.42 -3.66
N HIS A 243 -22.73 -13.15 -2.42
CA HIS A 243 -21.90 -13.29 -1.22
C HIS A 243 -22.11 -14.61 -0.48
N GLY A 244 -23.23 -15.32 -0.72
CA GLY A 244 -23.61 -16.52 0.04
C GLY A 244 -24.25 -16.18 1.39
N ASP A 245 -24.85 -15.00 1.50
CA ASP A 245 -25.48 -14.53 2.72
C ASP A 245 -26.92 -15.08 2.85
N GLY A 246 -27.12 -15.97 3.82
CA GLY A 246 -28.41 -16.60 4.05
C GLY A 246 -28.86 -17.64 2.99
N VAL A 247 -28.05 -17.81 1.93
CA VAL A 247 -28.23 -18.78 0.84
C VAL A 247 -26.89 -19.34 0.42
N GLU A 248 -26.89 -20.48 -0.29
CA GLU A 248 -25.68 -20.98 -0.92
C GLU A 248 -25.21 -19.99 -2.00
N GLN A 249 -23.91 -19.67 -1.99
CA GLN A 249 -23.33 -18.74 -2.96
C GLN A 249 -23.54 -19.25 -4.39
N ASP A 250 -24.11 -18.42 -5.25
CA ASP A 250 -24.33 -18.71 -6.67
C ASP A 250 -24.26 -17.42 -7.49
N LYS A 251 -23.05 -17.12 -7.97
CA LYS A 251 -22.79 -15.89 -8.72
C LYS A 251 -23.57 -15.81 -10.05
N ALA A 252 -23.91 -16.95 -10.67
CA ALA A 252 -24.69 -16.96 -11.89
C ALA A 252 -26.16 -16.56 -11.63
N LYS A 253 -26.74 -17.06 -10.53
CA LYS A 253 -28.08 -16.62 -10.10
C LYS A 253 -28.11 -15.15 -9.67
N ALA A 254 -27.02 -14.65 -9.04
CA ALA A 254 -26.90 -13.22 -8.73
C ALA A 254 -27.05 -12.37 -9.99
N VAL A 255 -26.31 -12.71 -11.04
CA VAL A 255 -26.38 -12.02 -12.34
C VAL A 255 -27.78 -12.11 -12.97
N GLU A 256 -28.47 -13.25 -12.88
CA GLU A 256 -29.83 -13.40 -13.38
C GLU A 256 -30.81 -12.46 -12.65
N CYS A 257 -30.69 -12.38 -11.31
CA CYS A 257 -31.47 -11.47 -10.50
C CYS A 257 -31.21 -10.00 -10.85
N TYR A 258 -29.93 -9.60 -10.96
CA TYR A 258 -29.58 -8.24 -11.36
C TYR A 258 -30.09 -7.90 -12.76
N ARG A 259 -30.00 -8.83 -13.70
CA ARG A 259 -30.47 -8.61 -15.08
C ARG A 259 -31.99 -8.38 -15.11
N LYS A 260 -32.80 -9.21 -14.43
CA LYS A 260 -34.25 -9.04 -14.35
C LYS A 260 -34.64 -7.69 -13.76
N ALA A 261 -33.93 -7.24 -12.71
CA ALA A 261 -34.18 -5.93 -12.13
C ALA A 261 -33.70 -4.78 -13.02
N ALA A 262 -32.56 -4.95 -13.71
CA ALA A 262 -32.00 -3.96 -14.63
C ALA A 262 -32.87 -3.78 -15.90
N GLU A 263 -33.51 -4.82 -16.39
CA GLU A 263 -34.48 -4.79 -17.50
C GLU A 263 -35.75 -4.02 -17.15
N GLN A 264 -36.00 -3.77 -15.87
CA GLN A 264 -37.08 -2.94 -15.34
C GLN A 264 -36.59 -1.53 -14.95
N ASP A 265 -35.51 -1.07 -15.52
CA ASP A 265 -34.90 0.25 -15.32
C ASP A 265 -34.48 0.56 -13.88
N TYR A 266 -34.17 -0.49 -13.06
CA TYR A 266 -33.71 -0.29 -11.68
C TYR A 266 -32.20 0.00 -11.64
N ALA A 267 -31.83 1.26 -11.49
CA ALA A 267 -30.45 1.73 -11.57
C ALA A 267 -29.44 1.06 -10.63
N PRO A 268 -29.78 0.72 -9.36
CA PRO A 268 -28.88 -0.06 -8.52
C PRO A 268 -28.51 -1.44 -9.09
N ALA A 269 -29.49 -2.16 -9.68
CA ALA A 269 -29.25 -3.46 -10.29
C ALA A 269 -28.44 -3.33 -11.60
N MET A 270 -28.68 -2.28 -12.41
CA MET A 270 -27.84 -1.96 -13.57
C MET A 270 -26.39 -1.76 -13.18
N CYS A 271 -26.15 -1.03 -12.07
CA CYS A 271 -24.80 -0.80 -11.55
C CYS A 271 -24.15 -2.12 -11.07
N ASN A 272 -24.89 -2.99 -10.36
CA ASN A 272 -24.36 -4.28 -9.90
C ASN A 272 -24.08 -5.23 -11.08
N LEU A 273 -24.99 -5.27 -12.07
CA LEU A 273 -24.78 -6.06 -13.30
C LEU A 273 -23.54 -5.58 -14.07
N ALA A 274 -23.34 -4.25 -14.16
CA ALA A 274 -22.14 -3.67 -14.76
C ALA A 274 -20.87 -4.07 -14.02
N VAL A 275 -20.88 -4.10 -12.68
CA VAL A 275 -19.77 -4.58 -11.85
C VAL A 275 -19.50 -6.07 -12.10
N CYS A 276 -20.55 -6.89 -12.29
CA CYS A 276 -20.39 -8.30 -12.63
C CYS A 276 -19.66 -8.49 -13.97
N TYR A 277 -20.02 -7.74 -15.00
CA TYR A 277 -19.31 -7.77 -16.30
C TYR A 277 -17.88 -7.20 -16.20
N LEU A 278 -17.67 -6.16 -15.38
CA LEU A 278 -16.35 -5.54 -15.17
C LEU A 278 -15.33 -6.52 -14.56
N ASN A 279 -15.79 -7.38 -13.63
CA ASN A 279 -14.91 -8.25 -12.83
C ASN A 279 -15.06 -9.75 -13.15
N GLY A 280 -15.89 -10.13 -14.13
CA GLY A 280 -16.15 -11.53 -14.44
C GLY A 280 -16.87 -12.29 -13.32
N ILE A 281 -17.77 -11.63 -12.57
CA ILE A 281 -18.52 -12.23 -11.45
C ILE A 281 -19.75 -12.96 -11.99
N GLY A 282 -19.73 -14.31 -12.05
CA GLY A 282 -20.86 -15.12 -12.53
C GLY A 282 -21.13 -15.03 -14.02
N VAL A 283 -20.37 -14.23 -14.76
CA VAL A 283 -20.36 -14.07 -16.21
C VAL A 283 -18.91 -13.92 -16.68
N GLU A 284 -18.64 -14.08 -17.98
CA GLU A 284 -17.33 -13.70 -18.53
C GLU A 284 -17.15 -12.19 -18.45
N GLU A 285 -15.89 -11.79 -18.19
CA GLU A 285 -15.51 -10.36 -18.19
C GLU A 285 -15.79 -9.75 -19.56
N ASP A 286 -16.60 -8.69 -19.58
CA ASP A 286 -16.95 -7.94 -20.80
C ASP A 286 -17.00 -6.44 -20.49
N MET A 287 -15.92 -5.75 -20.78
CA MET A 287 -15.79 -4.32 -20.53
C MET A 287 -16.80 -3.47 -21.33
N ALA A 288 -17.16 -3.90 -22.54
CA ALA A 288 -18.13 -3.18 -23.37
C ALA A 288 -19.54 -3.24 -22.76
N GLN A 289 -19.95 -4.42 -22.29
CA GLN A 289 -21.21 -4.60 -21.56
C GLN A 289 -21.20 -3.82 -20.22
N ALA A 290 -20.08 -3.88 -19.49
CA ALA A 290 -19.94 -3.13 -18.23
C ALA A 290 -20.17 -1.63 -18.45
N VAL A 291 -19.49 -1.03 -19.43
CA VAL A 291 -19.65 0.40 -19.75
C VAL A 291 -21.06 0.73 -20.20
N ALA A 292 -21.69 -0.11 -21.03
CA ALA A 292 -23.04 0.12 -21.49
C ALA A 292 -24.07 0.12 -20.33
N TRP A 293 -23.94 -0.82 -19.38
CA TRP A 293 -24.81 -0.87 -18.22
C TRP A 293 -24.54 0.26 -17.22
N PHE A 294 -23.26 0.66 -17.02
CA PHE A 294 -22.95 1.85 -16.21
C PHE A 294 -23.55 3.11 -16.81
N GLN A 295 -23.52 3.29 -18.15
CA GLN A 295 -24.16 4.43 -18.81
C GLN A 295 -25.65 4.48 -18.55
N LYS A 296 -26.36 3.36 -18.69
CA LYS A 296 -27.78 3.26 -18.34
C LYS A 296 -28.04 3.56 -16.86
N ALA A 297 -27.21 3.04 -15.97
CA ALA A 297 -27.31 3.33 -14.54
C ALA A 297 -27.09 4.82 -14.22
N VAL A 298 -26.21 5.50 -14.97
CA VAL A 298 -26.00 6.96 -14.87
C VAL A 298 -27.24 7.73 -15.35
N GLU A 299 -27.86 7.32 -16.47
CA GLU A 299 -29.12 7.87 -16.95
C GLU A 299 -30.25 7.68 -15.91
N GLY A 300 -30.24 6.56 -15.21
CA GLY A 300 -31.12 6.26 -14.06
C GLY A 300 -30.75 6.98 -12.77
N GLY A 301 -29.77 7.89 -12.78
CA GLY A 301 -29.39 8.74 -11.64
C GLY A 301 -28.46 8.08 -10.59
N SER A 302 -27.84 6.95 -10.89
CA SER A 302 -26.95 6.26 -9.92
C SER A 302 -25.64 7.02 -9.70
N ALA A 303 -25.48 7.66 -8.54
CA ALA A 303 -24.23 8.32 -8.14
C ALA A 303 -23.03 7.34 -8.07
N ARG A 304 -23.28 6.09 -7.64
CA ARG A 304 -22.24 5.03 -7.63
C ARG A 304 -21.76 4.71 -9.05
N ALA A 305 -22.69 4.61 -10.00
CA ALA A 305 -22.34 4.33 -11.40
C ALA A 305 -21.55 5.48 -12.02
N LYS A 306 -21.92 6.75 -11.72
CA LYS A 306 -21.15 7.94 -12.15
C LYS A 306 -19.71 7.86 -11.66
N SER A 307 -19.49 7.52 -10.38
CA SER A 307 -18.14 7.39 -9.79
C SER A 307 -17.32 6.30 -10.49
N ILE A 308 -17.86 5.10 -10.64
CA ILE A 308 -17.15 3.96 -11.25
C ILE A 308 -16.87 4.23 -12.75
N LEU A 309 -17.84 4.80 -13.44
CA LEU A 309 -17.64 5.18 -14.86
C LEU A 309 -16.58 6.29 -15.00
N GLY A 310 -16.50 7.18 -14.01
CA GLY A 310 -15.41 8.16 -13.88
C GLY A 310 -14.05 7.48 -13.77
N ASP A 311 -13.89 6.45 -12.91
CA ASP A 311 -12.65 5.68 -12.79
C ASP A 311 -12.28 5.00 -14.12
N ILE A 312 -13.28 4.44 -14.84
CA ILE A 312 -13.08 3.79 -16.13
C ILE A 312 -12.57 4.77 -17.20
N TYR A 313 -13.13 6.00 -17.27
CA TYR A 313 -12.64 7.03 -18.20
C TYR A 313 -11.30 7.61 -17.77
N LEU A 314 -11.03 7.72 -16.47
CA LEU A 314 -9.75 8.21 -15.96
C LEU A 314 -8.60 7.29 -16.37
N ASP A 315 -8.83 5.98 -16.28
CA ASP A 315 -7.81 4.95 -16.58
C ASP A 315 -7.78 4.58 -18.08
N GLY A 316 -8.85 4.86 -18.84
CA GLY A 316 -9.00 4.40 -20.23
C GLY A 316 -9.25 2.89 -20.34
N ARG A 317 -9.92 2.28 -19.35
CA ARG A 317 -10.22 0.83 -19.35
C ARG A 317 -11.38 0.50 -20.28
N GLY A 318 -11.12 -0.13 -21.43
CA GLY A 318 -12.13 -0.51 -22.42
C GLY A 318 -12.80 0.63 -23.14
N VAL A 319 -12.40 1.87 -22.87
CA VAL A 319 -12.80 3.12 -23.52
C VAL A 319 -11.58 3.98 -23.78
N GLU A 320 -11.68 4.96 -24.67
CA GLU A 320 -10.64 5.98 -24.80
C GLU A 320 -10.53 6.78 -23.50
N GLN A 321 -9.31 7.00 -23.01
CA GLN A 321 -9.07 7.78 -21.79
C GLN A 321 -9.61 9.21 -21.98
N ASP A 322 -10.46 9.63 -21.06
CA ASP A 322 -11.07 10.98 -21.08
C ASP A 322 -11.15 11.53 -19.63
N LYS A 323 -10.08 12.22 -19.24
CA LYS A 323 -9.95 12.78 -17.88
C LYS A 323 -10.97 13.90 -17.62
N GLU A 324 -11.38 14.67 -18.64
CA GLU A 324 -12.38 15.73 -18.47
C GLU A 324 -13.75 15.13 -18.18
N LYS A 325 -14.13 14.09 -18.93
CA LYS A 325 -15.37 13.35 -18.69
C LYS A 325 -15.38 12.65 -17.33
N ALA A 326 -14.27 12.06 -16.93
CA ALA A 326 -14.12 11.46 -15.61
C ALA A 326 -14.41 12.49 -14.50
N LEU A 327 -13.82 13.67 -14.58
CA LEU A 327 -14.06 14.75 -13.62
C LEU A 327 -15.50 15.26 -13.61
N SER A 328 -16.15 15.35 -14.79
CA SER A 328 -17.57 15.73 -14.85
C SER A 328 -18.43 14.72 -14.08
N LEU A 329 -18.20 13.43 -14.31
CA LEU A 329 -18.89 12.34 -13.62
C LEU A 329 -18.65 12.35 -12.11
N TYR A 330 -17.42 12.58 -11.66
CA TYR A 330 -17.12 12.70 -10.22
C TYR A 330 -17.82 13.92 -9.60
N ARG A 331 -17.84 15.07 -10.29
CA ARG A 331 -18.52 16.27 -9.79
C ARG A 331 -20.03 16.06 -9.66
N GLU A 332 -20.65 15.42 -10.65
CA GLU A 332 -22.07 15.06 -10.59
C GLU A 332 -22.34 14.08 -9.44
N SER A 333 -21.53 13.04 -9.33
CA SER A 333 -21.65 12.05 -8.24
C SER A 333 -21.42 12.68 -6.86
N ALA A 334 -20.46 13.60 -6.74
CA ALA A 334 -20.19 14.35 -5.51
C ALA A 334 -21.31 15.34 -5.16
N ALA A 335 -21.99 15.90 -6.15
CA ALA A 335 -23.17 16.74 -5.93
C ALA A 335 -24.34 15.93 -5.38
N ASP A 336 -24.45 14.65 -5.78
CA ASP A 336 -25.41 13.69 -5.23
C ASP A 336 -24.98 13.19 -3.82
N GLY A 337 -23.86 13.71 -3.26
CA GLY A 337 -23.38 13.37 -1.91
C GLY A 337 -22.61 12.04 -1.83
N TYR A 338 -22.21 11.42 -2.93
CA TYR A 338 -21.51 10.15 -2.92
C TYR A 338 -20.05 10.31 -2.50
N LEU A 339 -19.75 9.87 -1.27
CA LEU A 339 -18.45 10.09 -0.60
C LEU A 339 -17.22 9.54 -1.36
N PRO A 340 -17.28 8.34 -2.00
CA PRO A 340 -16.17 7.88 -2.82
C PRO A 340 -15.80 8.86 -3.95
N ALA A 341 -16.78 9.42 -4.66
CA ALA A 341 -16.52 10.39 -5.73
C ALA A 341 -15.92 11.71 -5.19
N ILE A 342 -16.36 12.15 -3.99
CA ILE A 342 -15.77 13.30 -3.30
C ILE A 342 -14.29 13.03 -3.00
N CYS A 343 -13.95 11.82 -2.56
CA CYS A 343 -12.57 11.41 -2.32
C CYS A 343 -11.76 11.32 -3.63
N SER A 344 -12.33 10.78 -4.71
CA SER A 344 -11.69 10.71 -6.03
C SER A 344 -11.38 12.09 -6.60
N LEU A 345 -12.28 13.08 -6.40
CA LEU A 345 -11.98 14.48 -6.73
C LEU A 345 -10.76 15.01 -5.98
N GLY A 346 -10.67 14.72 -4.68
CA GLY A 346 -9.49 15.05 -3.88
C GLY A 346 -8.21 14.48 -4.49
N LEU A 347 -8.24 13.21 -4.91
CA LEU A 347 -7.10 12.56 -5.56
C LEU A 347 -6.74 13.22 -6.90
N CYS A 348 -7.73 13.56 -7.73
CA CYS A 348 -7.50 14.27 -9.00
C CYS A 348 -6.82 15.63 -8.78
N TYR A 349 -7.20 16.39 -7.75
CA TYR A 349 -6.52 17.65 -7.41
C TYR A 349 -5.14 17.44 -6.80
N GLU A 350 -4.90 16.35 -6.07
CA GLU A 350 -3.58 16.02 -5.53
C GLU A 350 -2.58 15.64 -6.61
N THR A 351 -3.03 14.85 -7.62
CA THR A 351 -2.16 14.31 -8.69
C THR A 351 -2.11 15.19 -9.95
N GLY A 352 -3.07 16.10 -10.14
CA GLY A 352 -3.22 16.86 -11.37
C GLY A 352 -3.88 16.06 -12.51
N ASP A 353 -4.65 15.03 -12.18
CA ASP A 353 -5.33 14.20 -13.17
C ASP A 353 -6.61 14.88 -13.68
N GLY A 354 -6.53 15.41 -14.92
CA GLY A 354 -7.62 16.12 -15.59
C GLY A 354 -7.88 17.53 -15.08
N VAL A 355 -7.22 17.96 -13.99
CA VAL A 355 -7.22 19.32 -13.45
C VAL A 355 -5.80 19.79 -13.18
N ALA A 356 -5.58 21.08 -13.00
CA ALA A 356 -4.31 21.56 -12.46
C ALA A 356 -4.11 21.02 -11.02
N GLU A 357 -2.89 20.56 -10.74
CA GLU A 357 -2.53 20.11 -9.39
C GLU A 357 -2.77 21.24 -8.37
N ASP A 358 -3.59 20.96 -7.36
CA ASP A 358 -3.88 21.85 -6.24
C ASP A 358 -4.07 21.03 -4.96
N LYS A 359 -2.97 20.87 -4.24
CA LYS A 359 -2.95 20.07 -3.00
C LYS A 359 -3.80 20.65 -1.88
N ALA A 360 -3.97 21.97 -1.82
CA ALA A 360 -4.84 22.60 -0.82
C ALA A 360 -6.31 22.28 -1.11
N GLN A 361 -6.71 22.31 -2.37
CA GLN A 361 -8.05 21.93 -2.78
C GLN A 361 -8.31 20.43 -2.59
N ALA A 362 -7.29 19.58 -2.80
CA ALA A 362 -7.38 18.15 -2.49
C ALA A 362 -7.73 17.91 -1.01
N VAL A 363 -7.09 18.64 -0.09
CA VAL A 363 -7.37 18.55 1.35
C VAL A 363 -8.81 18.95 1.67
N GLU A 364 -9.36 19.98 1.02
CA GLU A 364 -10.77 20.37 1.21
C GLU A 364 -11.73 19.24 0.81
N TRP A 365 -11.50 18.59 -0.33
CA TRP A 365 -12.30 17.46 -0.77
C TRP A 365 -12.16 16.25 0.15
N TYR A 366 -10.93 15.92 0.60
CA TYR A 366 -10.72 14.85 1.56
C TYR A 366 -11.42 15.14 2.88
N THR A 367 -11.36 16.38 3.37
CA THR A 367 -12.04 16.79 4.61
C THR A 367 -13.55 16.56 4.51
N ARG A 368 -14.18 17.01 3.41
CA ARG A 368 -15.61 16.80 3.17
C ARG A 368 -16.02 15.32 3.17
N ALA A 369 -15.25 14.46 2.49
CA ALA A 369 -15.52 13.03 2.47
C ALA A 369 -15.23 12.35 3.83
N ALA A 370 -14.20 12.81 4.55
CA ALA A 370 -13.82 12.30 5.86
C ALA A 370 -14.85 12.63 6.95
N GLU A 371 -15.40 13.86 6.93
CA GLU A 371 -16.50 14.30 7.79
C GLU A 371 -17.77 13.48 7.54
N GLY A 372 -18.01 13.07 6.28
CA GLY A 372 -19.06 12.12 5.91
C GLY A 372 -18.83 10.69 6.40
N GLY A 373 -17.70 10.39 7.03
CA GLY A 373 -17.38 9.07 7.58
C GLY A 373 -16.66 8.12 6.64
N TYR A 374 -16.22 8.54 5.46
CA TYR A 374 -15.56 7.67 4.48
C TYR A 374 -14.11 7.36 4.87
N ALA A 375 -13.83 6.12 5.29
CA ALA A 375 -12.53 5.70 5.82
C ALA A 375 -11.33 5.95 4.88
N PRO A 376 -11.41 5.73 3.55
CA PRO A 376 -10.31 6.07 2.65
C PRO A 376 -9.99 7.58 2.65
N ALA A 377 -11.00 8.45 2.71
CA ALA A 377 -10.80 9.89 2.78
C ALA A 377 -10.23 10.33 4.14
N GLN A 378 -10.68 9.72 5.25
CA GLN A 378 -10.11 9.93 6.58
C GLN A 378 -8.61 9.56 6.58
N THR A 379 -8.25 8.47 5.91
CA THR A 379 -6.84 8.04 5.77
C THR A 379 -6.03 9.02 4.92
N ASN A 380 -6.58 9.50 3.80
CA ASN A 380 -5.90 10.48 2.94
C ASN A 380 -5.71 11.83 3.65
N LEU A 381 -6.75 12.32 4.33
CA LEU A 381 -6.67 13.54 5.14
C LEU A 381 -5.62 13.41 6.25
N ALA A 382 -5.61 12.29 6.95
CA ALA A 382 -4.61 12.02 7.98
C ALA A 382 -3.19 11.97 7.39
N TYR A 383 -3.02 11.38 6.21
CA TYR A 383 -1.74 11.37 5.51
C TYR A 383 -1.27 12.78 5.13
N CYS A 384 -2.20 13.67 4.71
CA CYS A 384 -1.88 15.08 4.48
C CYS A 384 -1.41 15.78 5.77
N PHE A 385 -2.04 15.50 6.92
CA PHE A 385 -1.57 16.02 8.22
C PHE A 385 -0.18 15.50 8.62
N LEU A 386 0.12 14.25 8.35
CA LEU A 386 1.43 13.66 8.66
C LEU A 386 2.56 14.24 7.78
N THR A 387 2.27 14.44 6.49
CA THR A 387 3.31 14.78 5.49
C THR A 387 3.38 16.27 5.14
N GLY A 388 2.36 17.05 5.49
CA GLY A 388 2.25 18.46 5.10
C GLY A 388 1.84 18.67 3.63
N ILE A 389 1.24 17.67 2.99
CA ILE A 389 0.74 17.79 1.62
C ILE A 389 -0.48 18.72 1.60
N GLY A 390 -0.38 19.86 0.92
CA GLY A 390 -1.46 20.84 0.78
C GLY A 390 -1.78 21.67 2.02
N MET A 391 -1.07 21.41 3.11
CA MET A 391 -1.23 22.13 4.40
C MET A 391 0.08 22.07 5.20
N GLU A 392 0.13 22.75 6.34
CA GLU A 392 1.22 22.57 7.29
C GLU A 392 1.09 21.22 8.00
N ALA A 393 2.20 20.51 8.15
CA ALA A 393 2.23 19.22 8.83
C ALA A 393 1.80 19.38 10.30
N ALA A 394 0.88 18.55 10.75
CA ALA A 394 0.34 18.54 12.11
C ALA A 394 -0.02 17.08 12.50
N PRO A 395 0.98 16.24 12.82
CA PRO A 395 0.77 14.82 13.06
C PRO A 395 -0.27 14.51 14.15
N GLU A 396 -0.37 15.37 15.17
CA GLU A 396 -1.37 15.23 16.24
C GLU A 396 -2.82 15.31 15.74
N LYS A 397 -3.07 15.99 14.62
CA LYS A 397 -4.40 16.07 13.99
C LYS A 397 -4.70 14.84 13.12
N ALA A 398 -3.69 14.10 12.71
CA ALA A 398 -3.86 12.88 11.92
C ALA A 398 -4.47 11.74 12.75
N ILE A 399 -4.08 11.65 14.03
CA ILE A 399 -4.41 10.51 14.90
C ILE A 399 -5.93 10.24 14.99
N PRO A 400 -6.79 11.22 15.33
CA PRO A 400 -8.23 10.97 15.42
C PRO A 400 -8.87 10.46 14.12
N TRP A 401 -8.33 10.89 12.97
CA TRP A 401 -8.81 10.42 11.66
C TRP A 401 -8.33 9.01 11.35
N LEU A 402 -7.07 8.68 11.69
CA LEU A 402 -6.54 7.33 11.56
C LEU A 402 -7.28 6.34 12.47
N GLU A 403 -7.58 6.72 13.70
CA GLU A 403 -8.35 5.90 14.63
C GLU A 403 -9.73 5.56 14.06
N LYS A 404 -10.49 6.58 13.63
CA LYS A 404 -11.80 6.38 13.00
C LYS A 404 -11.74 5.46 11.76
N ALA A 405 -10.76 5.66 10.89
CA ALA A 405 -10.60 4.81 9.70
C ALA A 405 -10.14 3.39 10.05
N ALA A 406 -9.25 3.26 11.05
CA ALA A 406 -8.74 1.98 11.51
C ALA A 406 -9.81 1.13 12.23
N GLU A 407 -10.71 1.78 12.99
CA GLU A 407 -11.88 1.14 13.61
C GLU A 407 -12.88 0.62 12.58
N GLN A 408 -13.02 1.30 11.45
CA GLN A 408 -13.78 0.82 10.28
C GLN A 408 -13.08 -0.32 9.53
N GLY A 409 -11.90 -0.77 10.00
CA GLY A 409 -11.17 -1.88 9.40
C GLY A 409 -10.25 -1.49 8.24
N GLN A 410 -10.05 -0.21 7.94
CA GLN A 410 -9.22 0.22 6.81
C GLN A 410 -7.73 -0.09 7.05
N ALA A 411 -7.19 -1.09 6.31
CA ALA A 411 -5.85 -1.63 6.53
C ALA A 411 -4.73 -0.59 6.39
N ARG A 412 -4.86 0.35 5.44
CA ARG A 412 -3.88 1.43 5.25
C ARG A 412 -3.85 2.37 6.45
N ALA A 413 -5.03 2.72 7.01
CA ALA A 413 -5.10 3.53 8.22
C ALA A 413 -4.49 2.82 9.42
N GLN A 414 -4.79 1.52 9.61
CA GLN A 414 -4.18 0.70 10.66
C GLN A 414 -2.66 0.67 10.55
N SER A 415 -2.13 0.53 9.32
CA SER A 415 -0.69 0.55 9.08
C SER A 415 -0.05 1.90 9.38
N LEU A 416 -0.68 3.00 8.97
CA LEU A 416 -0.19 4.36 9.25
C LEU A 416 -0.24 4.68 10.75
N LEU A 417 -1.32 4.29 11.43
CA LEU A 417 -1.47 4.47 12.89
C LEU A 417 -0.40 3.67 13.64
N GLY A 418 -0.09 2.44 13.18
CA GLY A 418 1.03 1.67 13.69
C GLY A 418 2.37 2.39 13.50
N GLY A 419 2.58 3.08 12.37
CA GLY A 419 3.73 3.93 12.11
C GLY A 419 3.83 5.09 13.11
N CYS A 420 2.72 5.80 13.33
CA CYS A 420 2.66 6.90 14.29
C CYS A 420 3.04 6.46 15.72
N TYR A 421 2.53 5.31 16.17
CA TYR A 421 2.91 4.76 17.48
C TYR A 421 4.36 4.28 17.55
N ARG A 422 4.94 3.76 16.46
CA ARG A 422 6.36 3.37 16.43
C ARG A 422 7.27 4.58 16.55
N ASP A 423 6.99 5.64 15.79
CA ASP A 423 7.89 6.78 15.61
C ASP A 423 7.60 7.92 16.61
N GLY A 424 6.44 7.90 17.29
CA GLY A 424 5.97 8.96 18.17
C GLY A 424 5.40 10.17 17.41
N ASP A 425 4.92 9.96 16.18
CA ASP A 425 4.38 11.01 15.33
C ASP A 425 2.93 11.35 15.73
N GLY A 426 2.77 12.46 16.47
CA GLY A 426 1.47 12.94 16.94
C GLY A 426 0.88 12.19 18.14
N VAL A 427 1.54 11.13 18.61
CA VAL A 427 1.21 10.37 19.82
C VAL A 427 2.49 10.04 20.59
N GLU A 428 2.37 9.62 21.85
CA GLU A 428 3.49 9.03 22.57
C GLU A 428 3.90 7.70 21.93
N ALA A 429 5.21 7.50 21.73
CA ALA A 429 5.72 6.29 21.10
C ALA A 429 5.39 5.05 21.94
N ASP A 430 4.75 4.06 21.33
CA ASP A 430 4.39 2.78 21.94
C ASP A 430 4.55 1.65 20.91
N ALA A 431 5.69 0.96 20.98
CA ALA A 431 6.01 -0.13 20.07
C ALA A 431 5.02 -1.32 20.17
N ALA A 432 4.39 -1.54 21.33
CA ALA A 432 3.43 -2.62 21.50
C ALA A 432 2.11 -2.31 20.79
N GLN A 433 1.63 -1.08 20.91
CA GLN A 433 0.47 -0.61 20.13
C GLN A 433 0.76 -0.60 18.63
N ALA A 434 1.97 -0.16 18.23
CA ALA A 434 2.39 -0.21 16.83
C ALA A 434 2.27 -1.63 16.25
N ALA A 435 2.83 -2.62 16.98
CA ALA A 435 2.77 -4.02 16.56
C ALA A 435 1.34 -4.59 16.51
N GLU A 436 0.46 -4.17 17.42
CA GLU A 436 -0.96 -4.57 17.40
C GLU A 436 -1.65 -4.05 16.13
N TRP A 437 -1.48 -2.76 15.80
CA TRP A 437 -2.09 -2.17 14.59
C TRP A 437 -1.52 -2.76 13.31
N TYR A 438 -0.20 -2.98 13.22
CA TYR A 438 0.39 -3.72 12.11
C TYR A 438 -0.18 -5.12 11.98
N GLY A 439 -0.41 -5.81 13.13
CA GLY A 439 -1.02 -7.13 13.15
C GLY A 439 -2.46 -7.16 12.61
N LYS A 440 -3.27 -6.13 12.91
CA LYS A 440 -4.63 -5.98 12.36
C LYS A 440 -4.61 -5.80 10.84
N ALA A 441 -3.74 -4.91 10.33
CA ALA A 441 -3.59 -4.67 8.89
C ALA A 441 -2.98 -5.88 8.16
N ALA A 442 -2.00 -6.56 8.76
CA ALA A 442 -1.36 -7.75 8.18
C ALA A 442 -2.34 -8.94 8.03
N LYS A 443 -3.31 -9.08 8.93
CA LYS A 443 -4.39 -10.09 8.80
C LYS A 443 -5.30 -9.85 7.60
N GLN A 444 -5.36 -8.63 7.10
CA GLN A 444 -6.08 -8.26 5.89
C GLN A 444 -5.21 -8.36 4.63
N ASN A 445 -4.06 -9.03 4.73
CA ASN A 445 -3.07 -9.15 3.66
C ASN A 445 -2.53 -7.82 3.12
N TYR A 446 -2.39 -6.79 3.97
CA TYR A 446 -1.82 -5.51 3.57
C TYR A 446 -0.28 -5.57 3.61
N PRO A 447 0.43 -5.57 2.46
CA PRO A 447 1.85 -5.88 2.40
C PRO A 447 2.76 -4.93 3.18
N PRO A 448 2.54 -3.58 3.19
CA PRO A 448 3.34 -2.68 4.02
C PRO A 448 3.29 -3.02 5.50
N ALA A 449 2.10 -3.35 6.03
CA ALA A 449 1.95 -3.73 7.44
C ALA A 449 2.57 -5.09 7.76
N MET A 450 2.48 -6.06 6.84
CA MET A 450 3.18 -7.35 7.00
C MET A 450 4.69 -7.14 7.09
N CYS A 451 5.25 -6.26 6.25
CA CYS A 451 6.68 -5.93 6.28
C CYS A 451 7.05 -5.24 7.61
N SER A 452 6.25 -4.27 8.08
CA SER A 452 6.49 -3.58 9.36
C SER A 452 6.36 -4.53 10.55
N LEU A 453 5.39 -5.46 10.53
CA LEU A 453 5.24 -6.48 11.56
C LEU A 453 6.43 -7.46 11.56
N GLY A 454 6.92 -7.84 10.38
CA GLY A 454 8.14 -8.61 10.23
C GLY A 454 9.34 -7.93 10.88
N LEU A 455 9.51 -6.62 10.65
CA LEU A 455 10.57 -5.82 11.26
C LEU A 455 10.42 -5.74 12.78
N ALA A 456 9.19 -5.58 13.30
CA ALA A 456 8.93 -5.59 14.73
C ALA A 456 9.34 -6.93 15.40
N PHE A 457 9.11 -8.08 14.73
CA PHE A 457 9.60 -9.39 15.19
C PHE A 457 11.11 -9.54 15.06
N GLU A 458 11.74 -8.98 14.02
CA GLU A 458 13.19 -9.04 13.82
C GLU A 458 13.96 -8.27 14.90
N LEU A 459 13.46 -7.07 15.27
CA LEU A 459 14.12 -6.17 16.21
C LEU A 459 13.64 -6.37 17.67
N GLY A 460 12.55 -7.11 17.89
CA GLY A 460 11.93 -7.23 19.22
C GLY A 460 11.22 -5.94 19.66
N GLU A 461 10.76 -5.09 18.72
CA GLU A 461 10.08 -3.83 19.01
C GLU A 461 8.60 -4.07 19.31
N GLY A 462 8.20 -3.89 20.58
CA GLY A 462 6.83 -4.10 21.05
C GLY A 462 6.39 -5.57 21.10
N LEU A 463 7.21 -6.48 20.63
CA LEU A 463 7.01 -7.93 20.60
C LEU A 463 8.28 -8.64 21.08
N THR A 464 8.16 -9.91 21.44
CA THR A 464 9.35 -10.74 21.67
C THR A 464 10.05 -10.97 20.32
N GLU A 465 11.37 -10.74 20.29
CA GLU A 465 12.20 -11.02 19.11
C GLU A 465 11.98 -12.46 18.63
N ASP A 466 11.62 -12.61 17.36
CA ASP A 466 11.36 -13.91 16.71
C ASP A 466 11.70 -13.81 15.22
N PRO A 467 12.99 -14.06 14.87
CA PRO A 467 13.42 -13.95 13.47
C PRO A 467 12.68 -14.91 12.51
N ALA A 468 12.18 -16.05 13.02
CA ALA A 468 11.43 -16.97 12.16
C ALA A 468 10.06 -16.41 11.79
N LYS A 469 9.38 -15.72 12.72
CA LYS A 469 8.16 -14.98 12.41
C LYS A 469 8.41 -13.76 11.52
N ALA A 470 9.55 -13.08 11.68
CA ALA A 470 9.95 -12.01 10.76
C ALA A 470 10.02 -12.51 9.32
N VAL A 471 10.75 -13.61 9.08
CA VAL A 471 10.85 -14.27 7.78
C VAL A 471 9.47 -14.70 7.24
N TYR A 472 8.61 -15.26 8.08
CA TYR A 472 7.24 -15.64 7.69
C TYR A 472 6.45 -14.44 7.13
N TRP A 473 6.48 -13.31 7.83
CA TRP A 473 5.75 -12.12 7.39
C TRP A 473 6.39 -11.46 6.17
N TYR A 474 7.74 -11.42 6.10
CA TYR A 474 8.43 -10.95 4.91
C TYR A 474 8.12 -11.81 3.68
N THR A 475 8.08 -13.14 3.85
CA THR A 475 7.73 -14.07 2.75
C THR A 475 6.30 -13.82 2.25
N LYS A 476 5.34 -13.62 3.15
CA LYS A 476 3.97 -13.27 2.75
C LYS A 476 3.92 -11.95 1.98
N ALA A 477 4.51 -10.89 2.51
CA ALA A 477 4.52 -9.58 1.85
C ALA A 477 5.28 -9.60 0.51
N ALA A 478 6.37 -10.39 0.42
CA ALA A 478 7.12 -10.59 -0.81
C ALA A 478 6.31 -11.37 -1.86
N GLY A 479 5.50 -12.33 -1.42
CA GLY A 479 4.56 -13.06 -2.29
C GLY A 479 3.51 -12.17 -2.92
N GLU A 480 3.09 -11.10 -2.23
CA GLU A 480 2.20 -10.06 -2.75
C GLU A 480 2.94 -8.99 -3.59
N GLY A 481 4.20 -9.20 -3.93
CA GLY A 481 4.96 -8.30 -4.80
C GLY A 481 5.60 -7.10 -4.10
N TYR A 482 5.66 -7.03 -2.77
CA TYR A 482 6.17 -5.86 -2.05
C TYR A 482 7.70 -5.83 -1.99
N ALA A 483 8.34 -4.97 -2.77
CA ALA A 483 9.80 -4.89 -2.92
C ALA A 483 10.59 -4.67 -1.62
N PRO A 484 10.14 -3.83 -0.64
CA PRO A 484 10.82 -3.72 0.65
C PRO A 484 10.88 -5.05 1.41
N ALA A 485 9.79 -5.85 1.39
CA ALA A 485 9.76 -7.15 2.06
C ALA A 485 10.61 -8.20 1.33
N MET A 486 10.63 -8.20 -0.02
CA MET A 486 11.54 -9.02 -0.81
C MET A 486 13.01 -8.76 -0.42
N THR A 487 13.36 -7.48 -0.25
CA THR A 487 14.71 -7.07 0.14
C THR A 487 15.06 -7.51 1.56
N ASN A 488 14.13 -7.33 2.53
CA ASN A 488 14.35 -7.77 3.91
C ASN A 488 14.46 -9.30 4.00
N LEU A 489 13.61 -10.03 3.28
CA LEU A 489 13.68 -11.49 3.18
C LEU A 489 15.04 -11.93 2.63
N ALA A 490 15.51 -11.29 1.57
CA ALA A 490 16.80 -11.59 0.98
C ALA A 490 17.96 -11.35 1.97
N VAL A 491 17.92 -10.28 2.74
CA VAL A 491 18.91 -10.00 3.79
C VAL A 491 18.88 -11.09 4.88
N CYS A 492 17.70 -11.53 5.31
CA CYS A 492 17.55 -12.64 6.24
C CYS A 492 18.16 -13.93 5.69
N LEU A 493 17.92 -14.26 4.43
CA LEU A 493 18.47 -15.44 3.74
C LEU A 493 19.99 -15.35 3.57
N LEU A 494 20.55 -14.17 3.28
CA LEU A 494 22.01 -13.97 3.19
C LEU A 494 22.72 -14.19 4.52
N ASN A 495 22.09 -13.72 5.63
CA ASN A 495 22.65 -13.80 6.97
C ASN A 495 22.33 -15.12 7.67
N GLY A 496 21.32 -15.87 7.24
CA GLY A 496 20.79 -17.04 7.95
C GLY A 496 20.00 -16.65 9.21
N THR A 497 19.35 -15.46 9.20
CA THR A 497 18.56 -14.95 10.32
C THR A 497 17.11 -15.41 10.17
N GLY A 498 16.64 -16.28 11.06
CA GLY A 498 15.26 -16.81 11.04
C GLY A 498 14.94 -17.82 9.92
N ALA A 499 15.87 -18.03 9.00
CA ALA A 499 15.79 -19.02 7.92
C ALA A 499 17.17 -19.64 7.65
N GLU A 500 17.21 -20.76 6.94
CA GLU A 500 18.47 -21.34 6.47
C GLU A 500 19.13 -20.39 5.47
N ARG A 501 20.45 -20.24 5.56
CA ARG A 501 21.20 -19.36 4.67
C ARG A 501 21.13 -19.88 3.23
N SER A 502 20.65 -19.04 2.32
CA SER A 502 20.55 -19.33 0.89
C SER A 502 20.83 -18.06 0.07
N ALA A 503 22.04 -17.94 -0.45
CA ALA A 503 22.40 -16.81 -1.30
C ALA A 503 21.69 -16.85 -2.67
N GLU A 504 21.46 -18.05 -3.22
CA GLU A 504 20.74 -18.22 -4.49
C GLU A 504 19.28 -17.73 -4.39
N GLU A 505 18.58 -18.13 -3.34
CA GLU A 505 17.19 -17.68 -3.11
C GLU A 505 17.12 -16.19 -2.83
N ALA A 506 18.07 -15.65 -2.04
CA ALA A 506 18.17 -14.22 -1.77
C ALA A 506 18.33 -13.39 -3.05
N VAL A 507 19.19 -13.85 -3.98
CA VAL A 507 19.38 -13.22 -5.28
C VAL A 507 18.06 -13.19 -6.08
N GLY A 508 17.32 -14.29 -6.11
CA GLY A 508 16.04 -14.36 -6.82
C GLY A 508 15.02 -13.33 -6.29
N TRP A 509 14.99 -13.07 -4.99
CA TRP A 509 14.14 -12.03 -4.42
C TRP A 509 14.67 -10.62 -4.70
N LEU A 510 15.98 -10.41 -4.65
CA LEU A 510 16.60 -9.11 -4.98
C LEU A 510 16.41 -8.76 -6.45
N GLU A 511 16.49 -9.72 -7.38
CA GLU A 511 16.21 -9.48 -8.80
C GLU A 511 14.77 -8.99 -9.01
N LYS A 512 13.79 -9.66 -8.43
CA LYS A 512 12.38 -9.21 -8.49
C LYS A 512 12.15 -7.82 -7.91
N ALA A 513 12.81 -7.50 -6.80
CA ALA A 513 12.73 -6.17 -6.20
C ALA A 513 13.48 -5.10 -7.03
N ALA A 514 14.60 -5.47 -7.67
CA ALA A 514 15.36 -4.60 -8.54
C ALA A 514 14.64 -4.31 -9.86
N GLU A 515 13.89 -5.27 -10.41
CA GLU A 515 12.99 -5.07 -11.56
C GLU A 515 11.90 -4.03 -11.27
N GLN A 516 11.47 -3.90 -10.00
CA GLN A 516 10.56 -2.85 -9.54
C GLN A 516 11.30 -1.53 -9.24
N GLU A 517 12.55 -1.40 -9.68
CA GLU A 517 13.41 -0.23 -9.47
C GLU A 517 13.62 0.13 -7.98
N PHE A 518 13.51 -0.86 -7.05
CA PHE A 518 13.70 -0.61 -5.62
C PHE A 518 15.19 -0.38 -5.30
N PRO A 519 15.59 0.85 -4.88
CA PRO A 519 17.00 1.23 -4.88
C PRO A 519 17.88 0.41 -3.92
N ARG A 520 17.34 0.04 -2.74
CA ARG A 520 18.08 -0.76 -1.75
C ARG A 520 18.35 -2.18 -2.27
N ALA A 521 17.39 -2.78 -3.00
CA ALA A 521 17.60 -4.09 -3.61
C ALA A 521 18.66 -4.04 -4.72
N GLN A 522 18.61 -3.01 -5.57
CA GLN A 522 19.61 -2.78 -6.61
C GLN A 522 21.01 -2.64 -6.01
N GLY A 523 21.17 -1.90 -4.91
CA GLY A 523 22.46 -1.76 -4.22
C GLY A 523 22.99 -3.09 -3.70
N ILE A 524 22.17 -3.84 -2.94
CA ILE A 524 22.57 -5.13 -2.37
C ILE A 524 22.86 -6.18 -3.47
N LEU A 525 22.07 -6.21 -4.54
CA LEU A 525 22.35 -7.09 -5.70
C LEU A 525 23.66 -6.71 -6.38
N GLY A 526 23.97 -5.40 -6.48
CA GLY A 526 25.26 -4.89 -6.94
C GLY A 526 26.43 -5.44 -6.13
N ASP A 527 26.33 -5.44 -4.79
CA ASP A 527 27.35 -6.00 -3.89
C ASP A 527 27.59 -7.48 -4.13
N LEU A 528 26.51 -8.24 -4.33
CA LEU A 528 26.60 -9.69 -4.61
C LEU A 528 27.26 -9.98 -5.95
N LEU A 529 26.90 -9.22 -6.99
CA LEU A 529 27.51 -9.35 -8.33
C LEU A 529 28.97 -8.88 -8.38
N LEU A 530 29.33 -7.86 -7.60
CA LEU A 530 30.69 -7.36 -7.50
C LEU A 530 31.63 -8.39 -6.87
N THR A 531 31.10 -9.14 -5.88
CA THR A 531 31.90 -10.10 -5.09
C THR A 531 31.74 -11.56 -5.52
N GLY A 532 30.77 -11.86 -6.39
CA GLY A 532 30.47 -13.23 -6.78
C GLY A 532 29.85 -14.08 -5.68
N ASN A 533 29.16 -13.47 -4.69
CA ASN A 533 28.58 -14.17 -3.58
C ASN A 533 27.14 -14.62 -3.90
N GLY A 534 26.96 -15.90 -4.19
CA GLY A 534 25.66 -16.49 -4.55
C GLY A 534 25.25 -16.34 -6.00
N VAL A 535 25.99 -15.56 -6.76
CA VAL A 535 25.85 -15.35 -8.22
C VAL A 535 27.22 -15.34 -8.86
N PRO A 536 27.36 -15.62 -10.17
CA PRO A 536 28.61 -15.33 -10.88
C PRO A 536 28.97 -13.84 -10.78
N GLU A 537 30.29 -13.59 -10.63
CA GLU A 537 30.79 -12.20 -10.60
C GLU A 537 30.48 -11.50 -11.93
N ASP A 538 29.83 -10.34 -11.86
CA ASP A 538 29.55 -9.47 -13.00
C ASP A 538 29.70 -7.99 -12.57
N LYS A 539 30.92 -7.50 -12.62
CA LYS A 539 31.24 -6.12 -12.18
C LYS A 539 30.58 -5.04 -13.04
N ALA A 540 30.35 -5.32 -14.33
CA ALA A 540 29.72 -4.35 -15.22
C ALA A 540 28.23 -4.17 -14.85
N ARG A 541 27.51 -5.27 -14.64
CA ARG A 541 26.11 -5.25 -14.16
C ARG A 541 25.99 -4.66 -12.76
N ALA A 542 26.96 -4.92 -11.87
CA ALA A 542 27.01 -4.32 -10.53
C ALA A 542 27.04 -2.78 -10.61
N VAL A 543 27.88 -2.22 -11.48
CA VAL A 543 27.97 -0.76 -11.69
C VAL A 543 26.68 -0.18 -12.25
N GLU A 544 25.99 -0.86 -13.16
CA GLU A 544 24.68 -0.43 -13.68
C GLU A 544 23.64 -0.37 -12.57
N LEU A 545 23.60 -1.38 -11.71
CA LEU A 545 22.71 -1.42 -10.55
C LEU A 545 23.02 -0.34 -9.52
N TYR A 546 24.30 -0.09 -9.22
CA TYR A 546 24.69 1.02 -8.33
C TYR A 546 24.29 2.38 -8.90
N ARG A 547 24.40 2.59 -10.22
CA ARG A 547 23.93 3.83 -10.86
C ARG A 547 22.42 3.99 -10.72
N ALA A 548 21.65 2.92 -10.93
CA ALA A 548 20.21 2.92 -10.76
C ALA A 548 19.84 3.18 -9.28
N ALA A 549 20.46 2.48 -8.35
CA ALA A 549 20.26 2.67 -6.91
C ALA A 549 20.59 4.09 -6.44
N ALA A 550 21.74 4.64 -6.92
CA ALA A 550 22.16 6.01 -6.61
C ALA A 550 21.18 7.06 -7.18
N LYS A 551 20.66 6.85 -8.38
CA LYS A 551 19.63 7.69 -8.99
C LYS A 551 18.32 7.63 -8.18
N GLY A 552 17.97 6.48 -7.64
CA GLY A 552 16.83 6.27 -6.74
C GLY A 552 17.06 6.76 -5.30
N GLY A 553 18.21 7.41 -5.02
CA GLY A 553 18.51 8.01 -3.70
C GLY A 553 19.11 7.05 -2.67
N TYR A 554 19.53 5.84 -3.05
CA TYR A 554 20.21 4.93 -2.12
C TYR A 554 21.68 5.35 -1.93
N VAL A 555 21.94 6.07 -0.84
CA VAL A 555 23.23 6.72 -0.56
C VAL A 555 24.41 5.75 -0.45
N PRO A 556 24.30 4.54 0.15
CA PRO A 556 25.39 3.57 0.13
C PRO A 556 25.90 3.27 -1.29
N ALA A 557 25.01 3.05 -2.25
CA ALA A 557 25.38 2.77 -3.64
C ALA A 557 26.16 3.92 -4.30
N MET A 558 25.98 5.17 -3.86
CA MET A 558 26.83 6.29 -4.31
C MET A 558 28.28 6.10 -3.88
N CYS A 559 28.50 5.64 -2.64
CA CYS A 559 29.83 5.34 -2.13
C CYS A 559 30.46 4.15 -2.87
N ASP A 560 29.69 3.07 -3.09
CA ASP A 560 30.15 1.86 -3.77
C ASP A 560 30.49 2.13 -5.24
N LEU A 561 29.68 2.97 -5.90
CA LEU A 561 29.99 3.46 -7.24
C LEU A 561 31.29 4.28 -7.29
N GLY A 562 31.55 5.09 -6.26
CA GLY A 562 32.83 5.78 -6.07
C GLY A 562 34.00 4.80 -5.97
N LEU A 563 33.86 3.71 -5.21
CA LEU A 563 34.85 2.64 -5.11
C LEU A 563 35.08 1.92 -6.45
N CYS A 564 34.01 1.66 -7.21
CA CYS A 564 34.14 1.07 -8.55
C CYS A 564 34.97 1.94 -9.49
N TYR A 565 34.76 3.27 -9.48
CA TYR A 565 35.58 4.19 -10.25
C TYR A 565 37.03 4.34 -9.74
N GLU A 566 37.26 4.22 -8.41
CA GLU A 566 38.58 4.28 -7.81
C GLU A 566 39.46 3.08 -8.19
N ASN A 567 38.82 1.87 -8.22
CA ASN A 567 39.52 0.60 -8.46
C ASN A 567 39.50 0.14 -9.91
N GLY A 568 38.63 0.72 -10.77
CA GLY A 568 38.39 0.22 -12.13
C GLY A 568 37.54 -1.06 -12.14
N ASP A 569 36.65 -1.25 -11.14
CA ASP A 569 35.80 -2.40 -11.03
C ASP A 569 34.54 -2.24 -11.89
N GLY A 570 34.46 -2.94 -13.02
CA GLY A 570 33.32 -2.89 -13.96
C GLY A 570 33.21 -1.59 -14.78
N VAL A 571 34.11 -0.63 -14.55
CA VAL A 571 34.30 0.64 -15.29
C VAL A 571 35.75 0.93 -15.42
N GLU A 572 36.14 1.85 -16.33
CA GLU A 572 37.49 2.37 -16.40
C GLU A 572 37.80 3.18 -15.14
N GLU A 573 39.03 3.01 -14.60
CA GLU A 573 39.50 3.76 -13.43
C GLU A 573 39.43 5.27 -13.71
N ASP A 574 38.69 5.99 -12.86
CA ASP A 574 38.58 7.45 -12.93
C ASP A 574 38.43 8.07 -11.55
N LEU A 575 39.53 8.52 -11.00
CA LEU A 575 39.61 9.13 -9.67
C LEU A 575 38.78 10.42 -9.55
N ARG A 576 38.53 11.15 -10.67
CA ARG A 576 37.68 12.35 -10.62
C ARG A 576 36.23 11.98 -10.47
N HIS A 577 35.75 10.96 -11.19
CA HIS A 577 34.43 10.44 -11.04
C HIS A 577 34.22 9.77 -9.65
N ALA A 578 35.26 9.08 -9.14
CA ALA A 578 35.20 8.54 -7.76
C ALA A 578 34.94 9.66 -6.73
N VAL A 579 35.68 10.77 -6.81
CA VAL A 579 35.50 11.93 -5.92
C VAL A 579 34.13 12.56 -6.06
N LEU A 580 33.58 12.65 -7.26
CA LEU A 580 32.22 13.17 -7.47
C LEU A 580 31.16 12.34 -6.74
N TRP A 581 31.27 11.02 -6.81
CA TRP A 581 30.34 10.12 -6.15
C TRP A 581 30.54 10.08 -4.64
N TYR A 582 31.77 10.06 -4.14
CA TYR A 582 32.07 10.19 -2.71
C TYR A 582 31.53 11.51 -2.15
N ARG A 583 31.63 12.61 -2.91
CA ARG A 583 31.09 13.91 -2.49
C ARG A 583 29.58 13.88 -2.37
N LYS A 584 28.86 13.33 -3.35
CA LYS A 584 27.41 13.16 -3.26
C LYS A 584 27.02 12.36 -2.03
N SER A 585 27.66 11.22 -1.82
CA SER A 585 27.41 10.37 -0.65
C SER A 585 27.75 11.10 0.68
N ALA A 586 28.82 11.90 0.70
CA ALA A 586 29.22 12.67 1.88
C ALA A 586 28.27 13.84 2.20
N GLU A 587 27.76 14.53 1.18
CA GLU A 587 26.77 15.61 1.30
C GLU A 587 25.43 15.09 1.84
N GLU A 588 25.03 13.87 1.44
CA GLU A 588 23.89 13.16 2.02
C GLU A 588 24.14 12.61 3.44
N GLY A 589 25.32 12.92 4.02
CA GLY A 589 25.63 12.58 5.41
C GLY A 589 26.23 11.20 5.64
N TYR A 590 26.48 10.38 4.63
CA TYR A 590 26.95 9.00 4.79
C TYR A 590 28.42 8.95 5.24
N ALA A 591 28.67 8.45 6.45
CA ALA A 591 29.99 8.44 7.08
C ALA A 591 31.09 7.73 6.26
N PRO A 592 30.86 6.54 5.63
CA PRO A 592 31.86 5.93 4.74
C PRO A 592 32.23 6.84 3.54
N GLY A 593 31.22 7.48 2.90
CA GLY A 593 31.44 8.43 1.82
C GLY A 593 32.27 9.66 2.27
N GLN A 594 31.95 10.22 3.44
CA GLN A 594 32.72 11.31 4.06
C GLN A 594 34.17 10.90 4.32
N CYS A 595 34.40 9.68 4.84
CA CYS A 595 35.72 9.14 5.10
C CYS A 595 36.51 8.93 3.80
N ASN A 596 35.90 8.36 2.73
CA ASN A 596 36.56 8.15 1.45
C ASN A 596 36.90 9.47 0.78
N LEU A 597 35.96 10.45 0.78
CA LEU A 597 36.22 11.78 0.27
C LEU A 597 37.40 12.46 1.00
N ALA A 598 37.47 12.34 2.31
CA ALA A 598 38.57 12.87 3.10
C ALA A 598 39.90 12.23 2.74
N VAL A 599 39.93 10.90 2.51
CA VAL A 599 41.15 10.21 2.03
C VAL A 599 41.58 10.70 0.65
N CYS A 600 40.64 11.00 -0.26
CA CYS A 600 40.96 11.61 -1.56
C CYS A 600 41.62 12.99 -1.37
N TYR A 601 41.11 13.83 -0.46
CA TYR A 601 41.75 15.13 -0.15
C TYR A 601 43.14 15.01 0.47
N LEU A 602 43.38 14.00 1.35
CA LEU A 602 44.67 13.76 1.94
C LEU A 602 45.73 13.34 0.92
N ASN A 603 45.34 12.48 -0.02
CA ASN A 603 46.24 11.90 -0.99
C ASN A 603 46.37 12.74 -2.30
N GLY A 604 45.41 13.63 -2.57
CA GLY A 604 45.31 14.34 -3.86
C GLY A 604 44.76 13.43 -4.97
N ASN A 605 43.97 12.38 -4.63
CA ASN A 605 43.41 11.44 -5.58
C ASN A 605 42.16 12.05 -6.24
N GLY A 606 42.22 12.39 -7.53
CA GLY A 606 41.12 12.98 -8.29
C GLY A 606 40.71 14.40 -7.88
N VAL A 607 41.32 14.96 -6.86
CA VAL A 607 41.09 16.30 -6.30
C VAL A 607 42.43 16.88 -5.81
N GLU A 608 42.54 18.19 -5.75
CA GLU A 608 43.75 18.86 -5.17
C GLU A 608 43.85 18.48 -3.68
N ARG A 609 45.10 18.22 -3.24
CA ARG A 609 45.37 17.85 -1.84
C ARG A 609 45.02 19.00 -0.91
N ASP A 610 44.16 18.72 0.06
CA ASP A 610 43.69 19.67 1.07
C ASP A 610 43.46 18.98 2.43
N ALA A 611 44.48 19.06 3.29
CA ALA A 611 44.40 18.40 4.61
C ALA A 611 43.36 19.05 5.54
N ALA A 612 43.07 20.37 5.38
CA ALA A 612 42.03 21.01 6.20
C ALA A 612 40.63 20.56 5.80
N ALA A 613 40.36 20.44 4.49
CA ALA A 613 39.12 19.88 3.97
C ALA A 613 38.96 18.40 4.42
N ALA A 614 40.04 17.63 4.41
CA ALA A 614 40.03 16.26 4.90
C ALA A 614 39.68 16.17 6.38
N VAL A 615 40.25 16.99 7.22
CA VAL A 615 39.93 17.07 8.66
C VAL A 615 38.44 17.36 8.86
N TRP A 616 37.89 18.32 8.13
CA TRP A 616 36.47 18.71 8.24
C TRP A 616 35.52 17.56 7.90
N TRP A 617 35.79 16.76 6.86
CA TRP A 617 35.00 15.61 6.51
C TRP A 617 35.20 14.44 7.50
N LEU A 618 36.44 14.23 7.99
CA LEU A 618 36.71 13.20 9.01
C LEU A 618 36.04 13.51 10.34
N GLU A 619 35.93 14.77 10.73
CA GLU A 619 35.22 15.18 11.95
C GLU A 619 33.74 14.79 11.87
N LYS A 620 33.09 15.01 10.73
CA LYS A 620 31.70 14.60 10.50
C LYS A 620 31.53 13.09 10.54
N ALA A 621 32.41 12.34 9.87
CA ALA A 621 32.35 10.89 9.87
C ALA A 621 32.67 10.30 11.26
N ALA A 622 33.64 10.88 11.97
CA ALA A 622 34.03 10.45 13.32
C ALA A 622 32.93 10.71 14.36
N ALA A 623 32.20 11.82 14.23
CA ALA A 623 31.06 12.14 15.08
C ALA A 623 29.91 11.13 14.91
N GLN A 624 29.76 10.51 13.73
CA GLN A 624 28.82 9.41 13.48
C GLN A 624 29.36 8.05 13.93
N GLY A 625 30.53 7.99 14.57
CA GLY A 625 31.12 6.75 15.07
C GLY A 625 31.95 5.96 14.06
N ASN A 626 32.24 6.48 12.84
CA ASN A 626 33.03 5.74 11.87
C ASN A 626 34.46 5.50 12.38
N ALA A 627 34.79 4.25 12.75
CA ALA A 627 36.07 3.87 13.35
C ALA A 627 37.28 4.17 12.46
N ARG A 628 37.14 4.01 11.12
CA ARG A 628 38.21 4.33 10.17
C ARG A 628 38.50 5.84 10.16
N ALA A 629 37.43 6.66 10.14
CA ALA A 629 37.56 8.12 10.20
C ALA A 629 38.17 8.57 11.54
N GLN A 630 37.72 8.01 12.69
CA GLN A 630 38.31 8.30 14.00
C GLN A 630 39.81 7.98 14.03
N SER A 631 40.20 6.82 13.49
CA SER A 631 41.62 6.42 13.44
C SER A 631 42.47 7.36 12.56
N ILE A 632 41.96 7.76 11.38
CA ILE A 632 42.68 8.69 10.47
C ILE A 632 42.72 10.08 11.09
N LEU A 633 41.63 10.58 11.66
CA LEU A 633 41.63 11.89 12.34
C LEU A 633 42.60 11.90 13.53
N GLY A 634 42.66 10.78 14.27
CA GLY A 634 43.64 10.57 15.33
C GLY A 634 45.10 10.67 14.81
N ASP A 635 45.41 10.11 13.62
CA ASP A 635 46.73 10.23 13.00
C ASP A 635 47.01 11.71 12.67
N LEU A 636 46.03 12.44 12.09
CA LEU A 636 46.19 13.86 11.75
C LEU A 636 46.37 14.74 12.98
N CYS A 637 45.62 14.49 14.06
CA CYS A 637 45.80 15.19 15.34
C CYS A 637 47.17 14.88 16.00
N ARG A 638 47.67 13.66 15.85
CA ARG A 638 48.98 13.28 16.36
C ARG A 638 50.13 14.02 15.63
N ASP A 639 50.01 14.12 14.34
CA ASP A 639 51.06 14.62 13.44
C ASP A 639 50.94 16.13 13.17
N GLY A 640 49.80 16.77 13.50
CA GLY A 640 49.55 18.18 13.23
C GLY A 640 49.33 18.49 11.74
N GLU A 641 48.75 17.54 10.98
CA GLU A 641 48.49 17.70 9.56
C GLU A 641 47.04 18.16 9.33
N GLY A 642 46.87 19.37 8.80
CA GLY A 642 45.57 19.97 8.56
C GLY A 642 44.84 20.45 9.83
N THR A 643 45.39 20.19 11.00
CA THR A 643 44.89 20.59 12.33
C THR A 643 46.08 20.84 13.27
N GLU A 644 45.82 21.43 14.44
CA GLU A 644 46.87 21.57 15.46
C GLU A 644 47.21 20.19 16.06
N MET A 645 48.52 20.04 16.42
CA MET A 645 49.01 18.82 17.06
C MET A 645 48.36 18.70 18.43
N ASP A 646 47.57 17.63 18.64
CA ASP A 646 46.88 17.33 19.91
C ASP A 646 46.93 15.82 20.22
N ALA A 647 47.91 15.45 21.00
CA ALA A 647 48.08 14.05 21.42
C ALA A 647 46.94 13.51 22.35
N ALA A 648 46.27 14.41 23.12
CA ALA A 648 45.17 14.00 23.97
C ALA A 648 43.92 13.69 23.14
N ARG A 649 43.64 14.55 22.14
CA ARG A 649 42.55 14.32 21.16
C ARG A 649 42.80 13.06 20.32
N ALA A 650 44.02 12.85 19.87
CA ALA A 650 44.45 11.65 19.14
C ALA A 650 44.19 10.39 19.98
N PHE A 651 44.59 10.40 21.26
CA PHE A 651 44.33 9.31 22.19
C PHE A 651 42.84 9.01 22.35
N GLN A 652 41.98 10.04 22.49
CA GLN A 652 40.53 9.86 22.60
C GLN A 652 39.92 9.21 21.32
N LEU A 653 40.32 9.70 20.14
CA LEU A 653 39.83 9.17 18.85
C LEU A 653 40.29 7.72 18.63
N TYR A 654 41.54 7.39 18.95
CA TYR A 654 42.02 6.01 18.92
C TYR A 654 41.28 5.10 19.90
N THR A 655 40.93 5.64 21.08
CA THR A 655 40.18 4.86 22.08
C THR A 655 38.80 4.51 21.53
N GLN A 656 38.05 5.47 21.00
CA GLN A 656 36.72 5.27 20.39
C GLN A 656 36.76 4.26 19.24
N ALA A 657 37.75 4.35 18.35
CA ALA A 657 37.87 3.41 17.23
C ALA A 657 38.33 2.01 17.68
N ALA A 658 39.21 1.93 18.70
CA ALA A 658 39.70 0.66 19.25
C ALA A 658 38.60 -0.11 20.05
N GLU A 659 37.71 0.59 20.73
CA GLU A 659 36.53 0.00 21.40
C GLU A 659 35.57 -0.66 20.41
N GLN A 660 35.50 -0.15 19.19
CA GLN A 660 34.77 -0.77 18.07
C GLN A 660 35.56 -1.94 17.42
N GLY A 661 36.72 -2.29 17.97
CA GLY A 661 37.54 -3.39 17.45
C GLY A 661 38.41 -3.04 16.25
N TYR A 662 38.53 -1.77 15.82
CA TYR A 662 39.32 -1.39 14.64
C TYR A 662 40.82 -1.64 14.83
N PRO A 663 41.43 -2.59 14.08
CA PRO A 663 42.80 -3.07 14.43
C PRO A 663 43.89 -1.99 14.34
N ARG A 664 43.78 -1.08 13.38
CA ARG A 664 44.73 0.05 13.21
C ARG A 664 44.67 0.98 14.42
N ALA A 665 43.45 1.28 14.90
CA ALA A 665 43.31 2.13 16.09
C ALA A 665 43.81 1.42 17.36
N GLN A 666 43.61 0.10 17.50
CA GLN A 666 44.19 -0.68 18.60
C GLN A 666 45.71 -0.59 18.61
N CYS A 667 46.36 -0.64 17.45
CA CYS A 667 47.79 -0.46 17.33
C CYS A 667 48.22 0.96 17.74
N ASN A 668 47.52 1.98 17.26
CA ASN A 668 47.82 3.38 17.55
C ASN A 668 47.61 3.73 19.03
N LEU A 669 46.52 3.21 19.63
CA LEU A 669 46.21 3.34 21.04
C LEU A 669 47.25 2.60 21.89
N GLY A 670 47.69 1.38 21.46
CA GLY A 670 48.78 0.65 22.08
C GLY A 670 50.08 1.45 22.08
N TYR A 671 50.43 2.12 20.98
CA TYR A 671 51.58 3.03 20.90
C TYR A 671 51.43 4.24 21.84
N CYS A 672 50.25 4.81 22.00
CA CYS A 672 49.99 5.89 22.95
C CYS A 672 50.30 5.42 24.39
N TYR A 673 49.86 4.24 24.80
CA TYR A 673 50.16 3.65 26.11
C TYR A 673 51.64 3.27 26.25
N GLU A 674 52.27 2.76 25.21
CA GLU A 674 53.70 2.40 25.23
C GLU A 674 54.60 3.62 25.39
N SER A 675 54.28 4.72 24.69
CA SER A 675 55.12 5.92 24.63
C SER A 675 54.72 7.00 25.62
N GLY A 676 53.56 6.89 26.29
CA GLY A 676 53.06 7.95 27.17
C GLY A 676 52.54 9.20 26.41
N LYS A 677 52.21 9.10 25.11
CA LYS A 677 51.72 10.23 24.32
C LYS A 677 50.21 10.40 24.46
N GLY A 678 49.77 11.53 25.01
CA GLY A 678 48.39 11.83 25.29
C GLY A 678 47.75 11.10 26.48
N VAL A 679 48.52 10.17 27.10
CA VAL A 679 48.07 9.37 28.23
C VAL A 679 49.26 8.95 29.07
N LYS A 680 49.08 8.58 30.32
CA LYS A 680 50.11 7.98 31.17
C LYS A 680 50.59 6.65 30.58
N GLU A 681 51.92 6.45 30.55
CA GLU A 681 52.52 5.20 30.08
C GLU A 681 52.00 3.98 30.81
N ASP A 682 51.53 2.98 30.06
CA ASP A 682 51.06 1.67 30.54
C ASP A 682 51.41 0.58 29.50
N LYS A 683 52.63 0.02 29.62
CA LYS A 683 53.09 -0.99 28.66
C LYS A 683 52.31 -2.29 28.69
N ALA A 684 51.65 -2.61 29.80
CA ALA A 684 50.82 -3.83 29.88
C ALA A 684 49.52 -3.67 29.07
N ARG A 685 48.88 -2.48 29.13
CA ARG A 685 47.74 -2.15 28.23
C ARG A 685 48.14 -2.11 26.77
N ALA A 686 49.32 -1.56 26.45
CA ALA A 686 49.82 -1.56 25.09
C ALA A 686 49.89 -2.98 24.50
N VAL A 687 50.50 -3.93 25.27
CA VAL A 687 50.58 -5.34 24.84
C VAL A 687 49.21 -5.98 24.66
N LYS A 688 48.26 -5.67 25.51
CA LYS A 688 46.87 -6.18 25.36
C LYS A 688 46.23 -5.72 24.03
N LEU A 689 46.37 -4.44 23.68
CA LEU A 689 45.85 -3.87 22.47
C LEU A 689 46.58 -4.42 21.23
N TYR A 690 47.92 -4.54 21.27
CA TYR A 690 48.65 -5.16 20.15
C TYR A 690 48.24 -6.62 19.95
N ARG A 691 47.96 -7.36 21.02
CA ARG A 691 47.45 -8.73 20.94
C ARG A 691 46.08 -8.78 20.28
N GLN A 692 45.14 -7.92 20.67
CA GLN A 692 43.83 -7.83 20.07
C GLN A 692 43.91 -7.53 18.56
N ALA A 693 44.76 -6.61 18.16
CA ALA A 693 45.00 -6.33 16.75
C ALA A 693 45.67 -7.48 15.99
N ALA A 694 46.64 -8.18 16.67
CA ALA A 694 47.36 -9.31 16.10
C ALA A 694 46.47 -10.53 15.86
N GLU A 695 45.57 -10.82 16.78
CA GLU A 695 44.58 -11.91 16.71
C GLU A 695 43.56 -11.67 15.57
N GLN A 696 43.28 -10.41 15.26
CA GLN A 696 42.48 -10.00 14.09
C GLN A 696 43.26 -9.98 12.76
N GLY A 697 44.51 -10.45 12.73
CA GLY A 697 45.30 -10.54 11.53
C GLY A 697 46.09 -9.28 11.17
N SER A 698 46.06 -8.21 11.96
CA SER A 698 46.85 -7.00 11.71
C SER A 698 48.35 -7.25 11.73
N SER A 699 49.02 -7.17 10.57
CA SER A 699 50.47 -7.34 10.47
C SER A 699 51.26 -6.31 11.31
N VAL A 700 50.69 -5.10 11.48
CA VAL A 700 51.27 -4.08 12.38
C VAL A 700 51.13 -4.50 13.83
N GLY A 701 49.95 -5.01 14.23
CA GLY A 701 49.67 -5.53 15.57
C GLY A 701 50.56 -6.73 15.90
N GLN A 702 50.67 -7.68 14.98
CA GLN A 702 51.54 -8.87 15.09
C GLN A 702 53.01 -8.48 15.23
N CYS A 703 53.50 -7.54 14.43
CA CYS A 703 54.85 -7.04 14.50
C CYS A 703 55.15 -6.34 15.84
N ASN A 704 54.22 -5.48 16.31
CA ASN A 704 54.37 -4.78 17.59
C ASN A 704 54.31 -5.72 18.78
N LEU A 705 53.39 -6.72 18.79
CA LEU A 705 53.32 -7.75 19.82
C LEU A 705 54.60 -8.58 19.85
N GLY A 706 55.09 -9.08 18.72
CA GLY A 706 56.35 -9.80 18.61
C GLY A 706 57.52 -8.99 19.15
N TYR A 707 57.57 -7.69 18.83
CA TYR A 707 58.65 -6.80 19.36
C TYR A 707 58.54 -6.64 20.89
N CYS A 708 57.35 -6.47 21.43
CA CYS A 708 57.13 -6.43 22.90
C CYS A 708 57.58 -7.73 23.57
N MET A 709 57.25 -8.90 23.00
CA MET A 709 57.68 -10.21 23.52
C MET A 709 59.21 -10.40 23.39
N LEU A 710 59.83 -9.94 22.32
CA LEU A 710 61.29 -10.05 22.16
C LEU A 710 62.05 -9.21 23.20
N LYS A 711 61.57 -7.98 23.46
CA LYS A 711 62.25 -6.99 24.31
C LYS A 711 61.73 -6.98 25.76
N GLY A 712 60.70 -7.71 26.10
CA GLY A 712 60.10 -7.69 27.42
C GLY A 712 59.40 -6.40 27.78
N ILE A 713 58.78 -5.74 26.80
CA ILE A 713 58.04 -4.49 27.00
C ILE A 713 56.64 -4.78 27.46
N GLY A 714 56.32 -4.51 28.73
CA GLY A 714 54.99 -4.70 29.29
C GLY A 714 54.54 -6.16 29.44
N ILE A 715 55.41 -7.10 29.05
CA ILE A 715 55.20 -8.55 29.13
C ILE A 715 56.51 -9.27 29.40
N ARG A 716 56.49 -10.45 30.00
CA ARG A 716 57.71 -11.27 30.17
C ARG A 716 58.27 -11.63 28.79
N PRO A 717 59.61 -11.50 28.62
CA PRO A 717 60.28 -11.85 27.34
C PRO A 717 59.97 -13.31 26.95
N ASP A 718 59.59 -13.48 25.68
CA ASP A 718 59.41 -14.78 25.03
C ASP A 718 59.85 -14.69 23.55
N PRO A 719 61.16 -14.88 23.29
CA PRO A 719 61.69 -14.76 21.92
C PRO A 719 61.13 -15.80 20.97
N ALA A 720 60.71 -16.98 21.43
CA ALA A 720 60.14 -18.01 20.54
C ALA A 720 58.76 -17.57 20.03
N GLN A 721 57.90 -17.03 20.91
CA GLN A 721 56.62 -16.46 20.55
C GLN A 721 56.79 -15.19 19.69
N ALA A 722 57.83 -14.39 19.96
CA ALA A 722 58.11 -13.22 19.12
C ALA A 722 58.39 -13.61 17.66
N VAL A 723 59.20 -14.64 17.43
CA VAL A 723 59.48 -15.19 16.09
C VAL A 723 58.20 -15.66 15.41
N TYR A 724 57.31 -16.37 16.14
CA TYR A 724 56.00 -16.79 15.59
C TYR A 724 55.20 -15.59 15.07
N TRP A 725 55.08 -14.51 15.87
CA TRP A 725 54.34 -13.33 15.50
C TRP A 725 55.01 -12.56 14.34
N PHE A 726 56.34 -12.50 14.31
CA PHE A 726 57.03 -11.92 13.17
C PHE A 726 56.85 -12.68 11.88
N GLN A 727 56.81 -14.02 11.94
CA GLN A 727 56.50 -14.84 10.77
C GLN A 727 55.09 -14.56 10.26
N LYS A 728 54.07 -14.51 11.15
CA LYS A 728 52.72 -14.14 10.80
C LYS A 728 52.61 -12.74 10.17
N ALA A 729 53.28 -11.77 10.78
CA ALA A 729 53.32 -10.41 10.25
C ALA A 729 54.00 -10.34 8.87
N ALA A 730 55.04 -11.15 8.68
CA ALA A 730 55.77 -11.26 7.43
C ALA A 730 54.95 -11.94 6.29
N GLU A 731 54.13 -12.96 6.62
CA GLU A 731 53.13 -13.56 5.73
C GLU A 731 52.10 -12.49 5.28
N GLY A 732 51.73 -11.57 6.17
CA GLY A 732 50.89 -10.39 5.90
C GLY A 732 51.63 -9.22 5.21
N GLY A 733 52.84 -9.41 4.66
CA GLY A 733 53.57 -8.43 3.88
C GLY A 733 54.34 -7.37 4.69
N SER A 734 54.56 -7.55 6.00
CA SER A 734 55.30 -6.58 6.80
C SER A 734 56.82 -6.63 6.58
N GLY A 735 57.41 -5.71 5.80
CA GLY A 735 58.84 -5.59 5.63
C GLY A 735 59.58 -5.36 6.94
N ARG A 736 58.98 -4.61 7.90
CA ARG A 736 59.54 -4.41 9.24
C ARG A 736 59.64 -5.72 10.03
N ALA A 737 58.58 -6.57 9.95
CA ALA A 737 58.59 -7.87 10.60
C ALA A 737 59.60 -8.83 9.98
N MET A 738 59.80 -8.78 8.65
CA MET A 738 60.86 -9.50 7.94
C MET A 738 62.27 -9.09 8.43
N CYS A 739 62.52 -7.80 8.61
CA CYS A 739 63.78 -7.32 9.15
C CYS A 739 64.03 -7.81 10.58
N LEU A 740 63.01 -7.70 11.49
CA LEU A 740 63.11 -8.19 12.86
C LEU A 740 63.31 -9.70 12.96
N LEU A 741 62.66 -10.44 12.04
CA LEU A 741 62.84 -11.88 11.89
C LEU A 741 64.28 -12.20 11.44
N GLY A 742 64.84 -11.42 10.53
CA GLY A 742 66.25 -11.49 10.13
C GLY A 742 67.21 -11.23 11.30
N ASP A 743 66.90 -10.25 12.17
CA ASP A 743 67.64 -10.05 13.42
C ASP A 743 67.61 -11.25 14.36
N CYS A 744 66.39 -11.88 14.50
CA CYS A 744 66.23 -13.08 15.29
C CYS A 744 67.10 -14.24 14.77
N TYR A 745 67.13 -14.47 13.47
CA TYR A 745 68.00 -15.49 12.87
C TYR A 745 69.54 -15.13 13.00
N ARG A 746 69.90 -13.85 12.86
CA ARG A 746 71.25 -13.40 13.03
C ARG A 746 71.78 -13.62 14.47
N GLU A 747 70.97 -13.31 15.42
CA GLU A 747 71.35 -13.28 16.84
C GLU A 747 71.01 -14.61 17.60
N GLY A 748 70.27 -15.53 16.99
CA GLY A 748 69.81 -16.74 17.59
C GLY A 748 68.76 -16.51 18.71
N GLN A 749 67.87 -15.50 18.53
CA GLN A 749 66.85 -15.11 19.50
C GLN A 749 65.54 -15.80 19.19
N GLY A 750 65.19 -16.80 19.94
CA GLY A 750 63.93 -17.56 19.76
C GLY A 750 63.98 -18.60 18.63
N VAL A 751 65.01 -18.61 17.84
CA VAL A 751 65.34 -19.55 16.79
C VAL A 751 66.83 -19.84 16.81
N GLU A 752 67.26 -20.93 16.18
CA GLU A 752 68.67 -21.21 16.01
C GLU A 752 69.31 -20.18 15.06
N ALA A 753 70.55 -19.72 15.36
CA ALA A 753 71.22 -18.75 14.58
C ALA A 753 71.49 -19.29 13.17
N ASP A 754 71.06 -18.56 12.14
CA ASP A 754 71.17 -18.92 10.72
C ASP A 754 71.40 -17.67 9.88
N ALA A 755 72.61 -17.43 9.47
CA ALA A 755 73.01 -16.30 8.63
C ALA A 755 72.38 -16.34 7.21
N ALA A 756 72.12 -17.53 6.69
CA ALA A 756 71.46 -17.67 5.37
C ALA A 756 69.98 -17.29 5.42
N GLN A 757 69.29 -17.70 6.47
CA GLN A 757 67.90 -17.27 6.75
C GLN A 757 67.85 -15.77 7.03
N ALA A 758 68.77 -15.24 7.86
CA ALA A 758 68.84 -13.81 8.15
C ALA A 758 68.98 -12.98 6.86
N ARG A 759 69.88 -13.39 5.97
CA ARG A 759 70.08 -12.77 4.66
C ARG A 759 68.80 -12.76 3.79
N THR A 760 68.11 -13.91 3.74
CA THR A 760 66.86 -14.05 2.98
C THR A 760 65.78 -13.14 3.56
N CYS A 761 65.68 -13.01 4.86
CA CYS A 761 64.73 -12.12 5.52
C CYS A 761 65.03 -10.65 5.23
N TYR A 762 66.26 -10.19 5.33
CA TYR A 762 66.65 -8.81 5.01
C TYR A 762 66.41 -8.48 3.54
N GLN A 763 66.71 -9.41 2.61
CA GLN A 763 66.42 -9.19 1.21
C GLN A 763 64.91 -9.03 0.94
N LYS A 764 64.11 -9.92 1.52
CA LYS A 764 62.63 -9.82 1.42
C LYS A 764 62.12 -8.53 2.08
N ALA A 765 62.70 -8.10 3.19
CA ALA A 765 62.34 -6.81 3.79
C ALA A 765 62.56 -5.64 2.81
N ILE A 766 63.72 -5.63 2.09
CA ILE A 766 64.05 -4.63 1.07
C ILE A 766 63.05 -4.69 -0.11
N ASP A 767 62.75 -5.90 -0.59
CA ASP A 767 61.81 -6.12 -1.66
C ASP A 767 60.38 -5.64 -1.31
N LEU A 768 60.01 -5.69 -0.01
CA LEU A 768 58.78 -5.13 0.56
C LEU A 768 58.90 -3.63 0.89
N GLY A 769 59.94 -2.96 0.45
CA GLY A 769 60.12 -1.51 0.64
C GLY A 769 60.65 -1.07 2.03
N PHE A 770 61.08 -2.00 2.89
CA PHE A 770 61.67 -1.66 4.18
C PHE A 770 63.20 -1.55 4.07
N ASP A 771 63.77 -0.46 4.55
CA ASP A 771 65.24 -0.23 4.46
C ASP A 771 65.98 -1.13 5.48
N ALA A 772 66.41 -2.30 5.04
CA ALA A 772 67.23 -3.27 5.73
C ALA A 772 68.63 -3.44 5.08
N LYS A 773 69.07 -2.43 4.27
CA LYS A 773 70.35 -2.50 3.53
C LYS A 773 71.58 -2.47 4.44
N GLU A 774 71.54 -1.79 5.56
CA GLU A 774 72.64 -1.75 6.53
C GLU A 774 72.76 -3.10 7.24
N GLU A 775 71.60 -3.70 7.68
CA GLU A 775 71.60 -5.01 8.33
C GLU A 775 72.15 -6.09 7.40
N LEU A 776 71.81 -6.04 6.12
CA LEU A 776 72.30 -6.97 5.10
C LEU A 776 73.85 -6.77 4.86
N LYS A 777 74.35 -5.53 4.81
CA LYS A 777 75.78 -5.22 4.66
C LYS A 777 76.57 -5.62 5.91
N GLU A 778 75.99 -5.48 7.11
CA GLU A 778 76.65 -5.93 8.36
C GLU A 778 76.78 -7.44 8.38
N LEU A 779 75.74 -8.15 7.95
CA LEU A 779 75.79 -9.61 7.84
C LEU A 779 76.82 -10.10 6.83
N ASP A 780 76.96 -9.39 5.67
CA ASP A 780 77.91 -9.71 4.64
C ASP A 780 79.36 -9.46 5.05
N LYS A 781 79.63 -8.50 5.96
CA LYS A 781 80.93 -8.24 6.53
C LYS A 781 81.30 -9.22 7.64
N ALA A 782 80.31 -9.85 8.28
CA ALA A 782 80.49 -10.80 9.38
C ALA A 782 80.80 -12.25 8.93
N ALA A 783 80.68 -12.57 7.61
CA ALA A 783 81.13 -13.83 7.03
C ALA A 783 82.45 -13.68 6.23
N PRO A 784 83.62 -14.38 6.48
CA PRO A 784 83.92 -15.26 7.57
C PRO A 784 85.24 -14.87 8.31
N ALA A 785 85.31 -14.78 9.56
CA ALA A 785 86.48 -15.04 10.42
C ALA A 785 85.96 -15.61 11.77
N GLY A 786 86.40 -16.85 12.04
CA GLY A 786 86.09 -17.51 13.28
C GLY A 786 86.74 -16.73 14.41
N ALA A 787 85.95 -16.45 15.42
CA ALA A 787 86.26 -16.43 16.83
C ALA A 787 85.28 -15.54 17.61
N ALA A 788 84.81 -16.02 18.76
CA ALA A 788 83.78 -15.38 19.60
C ALA A 788 84.30 -14.04 20.19
N GLU A 789 83.59 -12.91 19.83
CA GLU A 789 83.67 -11.70 20.67
C GLU A 789 82.19 -11.29 20.98
N GLN A 790 81.91 -11.08 22.25
CA GLN A 790 80.66 -10.60 22.76
C GLN A 790 80.27 -9.22 22.14
N PRO A 791 79.05 -9.01 21.70
CA PRO A 791 78.66 -7.77 21.05
C PRO A 791 78.53 -6.64 22.10
N LYS A 792 79.23 -5.53 21.81
CA LYS A 792 79.06 -4.26 22.52
C LYS A 792 77.66 -3.70 22.29
N LYS A 793 76.97 -3.38 23.36
CA LYS A 793 75.64 -2.68 23.34
C LYS A 793 75.70 -1.41 22.51
N LYS A 794 75.15 -1.39 21.31
CA LYS A 794 74.91 -0.18 20.49
C LYS A 794 73.55 0.45 20.88
N LYS A 795 73.57 1.81 20.89
CA LYS A 795 72.46 2.70 21.25
C LYS A 795 71.25 2.40 20.41
N SER A 796 70.07 2.36 21.07
CA SER A 796 68.80 2.01 20.53
C SER A 796 68.41 2.73 19.22
N PHE A 797 67.99 1.97 18.27
CA PHE A 797 67.38 2.31 16.97
C PHE A 797 66.00 2.99 17.09
N LEU A 798 65.64 3.43 18.29
CA LEU A 798 64.28 3.95 18.61
C LEU A 798 63.89 5.24 17.86
N GLY A 799 64.80 5.92 17.19
CA GLY A 799 64.52 7.17 16.45
C GLY A 799 64.08 7.00 15.01
N ARG A 800 64.25 5.82 14.38
CA ARG A 800 63.88 5.53 13.01
C ARG A 800 62.62 4.66 12.85
N LEU A 801 62.11 4.10 13.96
CA LEU A 801 61.04 3.15 13.93
C LEU A 801 59.61 3.75 13.89
N PHE A 802 59.47 5.04 14.09
CA PHE A 802 58.18 5.72 14.21
C PHE A 802 57.98 6.90 13.28
N GLY A 803 58.74 6.97 12.21
CA GLY A 803 58.60 7.99 11.12
C GLY A 803 58.28 7.33 9.77
N LYS A 804 57.03 7.35 9.43
CA LYS A 804 56.25 7.06 8.21
C LYS A 804 55.40 5.81 8.29
#